data_a694f8160f6383787803380763d72b8d
#
_entry.id   a694f8160f6383787803380763d72b8d
#
_cell.length_a   1.000
_cell.length_b   1.000
_cell.length_c   1.000
_cell.angle_alpha   90.00
_cell.angle_beta   90.00
_cell.angle_gamma   90.00
#
_symmetry.space_group_name_H-M   'P 1'
#
loop_
_entity.id
_entity.type
_entity.pdbx_description
1 polymer ?
#
loop_
_entity_poly.entity_id
_entity_poly.type
_entity_poly.pdbx_seq_one_letter_code
_entity_poly.pdbx_strand_id
1 'polypeptide(L)'
;MSEKIYDVPAEWKQRSYIDDAKYQDMYKRSIADPNGFWAEQARRISWYRAPTRVKNTSFDPHNVSIKWFEDGTLNAAYNCIDRHLPKRADQTAIIWEGDDPKDDRKITYQELHDEVCRFANILRNRNVKKGDRVTIYLPMIPEAAYAMLACARIGAIHSVVFGGFSPDSLAGRIEDCKSNVVITADEGVRGGRKIPLKANTDAAIAKVGGVDHVIVVRRTGAPVNMEPVRDVWYHEAAKVVTSECPCEHMNAEDPLFILYTSGSTGKPKGVLHTTGGYLVYTSMTHQYVFDYHDGDIYWCTADVGWVTGHSYIVYGPLSNGAITLIFEGVPNYPSMSRFWEVCDKHKVNIFYTAPTAIRALMQAGDGPVKKTSRASLKLLGTVGEPINPEAWEWYHRVVGDGRCPIVDTWWQTETGGILITPLPGATRLKPGSATRPFFGVVPEIVDAEGKVLEGPCSGNLCIADSWPGQMRTVFGDHQRFVDTYFKTYPGKYFTGDGCRRDEDGYYWITGRVDDVINVAGHRLGTAEVESALVAHPKVSEAAVVGYPHDIKGQGIYAYVTLMAGEQPSEELRKELVAWVRKEIGPIAQPDLIQFAPSLPKTRSGKIMRRILRKIAEDDFGALGDTSTLADPAVVDDLIRNRQNRKAAAKAGAAS
;
A
#
# COMPACT_ATOMS: atom_id res chain seq x y z
N MET A 1 7.63 -29.64 -6.84
CA MET A 1 7.15 -29.24 -8.19
C MET A 1 8.12 -28.21 -8.75
N SER A 2 8.52 -28.32 -10.02
CA SER A 2 9.32 -27.28 -10.66
C SER A 2 8.48 -26.00 -10.69
N GLU A 3 9.04 -24.89 -10.19
CA GLU A 3 8.39 -23.60 -10.23
C GLU A 3 8.14 -23.18 -11.68
N LYS A 4 6.93 -22.76 -11.99
CA LYS A 4 6.58 -22.28 -13.31
C LYS A 4 7.28 -20.96 -13.59
N ILE A 5 7.89 -20.84 -14.76
CA ILE A 5 8.64 -19.66 -15.18
C ILE A 5 8.00 -19.09 -16.45
N TYR A 6 7.81 -17.79 -16.48
CA TYR A 6 7.35 -17.04 -17.65
C TYR A 6 8.49 -16.21 -18.21
N ASP A 7 8.90 -16.51 -19.45
CA ASP A 7 9.92 -15.73 -20.12
C ASP A 7 9.43 -14.33 -20.48
N VAL A 8 10.36 -13.40 -20.62
CA VAL A 8 10.05 -12.04 -21.09
C VAL A 8 9.66 -12.12 -22.57
N PRO A 9 8.43 -11.69 -22.96
CA PRO A 9 8.05 -11.67 -24.36
C PRO A 9 8.94 -10.73 -25.18
N ALA A 10 9.21 -11.11 -26.45
CA ALA A 10 10.05 -10.31 -27.33
C ALA A 10 9.58 -8.85 -27.49
N GLU A 11 8.27 -8.65 -27.57
CA GLU A 11 7.66 -7.33 -27.63
C GLU A 11 8.05 -6.47 -26.43
N TRP A 12 8.03 -7.02 -25.24
CA TRP A 12 8.38 -6.30 -24.01
C TRP A 12 9.88 -6.00 -23.92
N LYS A 13 10.74 -6.89 -24.42
CA LYS A 13 12.19 -6.61 -24.52
C LYS A 13 12.48 -5.40 -25.40
N GLN A 14 11.72 -5.25 -26.48
CA GLN A 14 11.92 -4.17 -27.45
C GLN A 14 11.34 -2.84 -26.99
N ARG A 15 10.12 -2.87 -26.42
CA ARG A 15 9.41 -1.63 -26.06
C ARG A 15 9.86 -1.02 -24.74
N SER A 16 10.36 -1.83 -23.81
CA SER A 16 10.61 -1.41 -22.43
C SER A 16 11.83 -0.51 -22.32
N TYR A 17 11.80 0.43 -21.37
CA TYR A 17 12.97 1.24 -21.03
C TYR A 17 14.16 0.40 -20.59
N ILE A 18 13.88 -0.71 -19.89
CA ILE A 18 14.89 -1.55 -19.24
C ILE A 18 14.74 -3.00 -19.72
N ASP A 19 15.72 -3.49 -20.46
CA ASP A 19 15.91 -4.91 -20.72
C ASP A 19 16.85 -5.52 -19.68
N ASP A 20 17.13 -6.82 -19.75
CA ASP A 20 17.96 -7.49 -18.73
C ASP A 20 19.41 -6.98 -18.73
N ALA A 21 20.01 -6.75 -19.88
CA ALA A 21 21.37 -6.21 -19.96
C ALA A 21 21.46 -4.83 -19.28
N LYS A 22 20.48 -3.97 -19.53
CA LYS A 22 20.40 -2.64 -18.95
C LYS A 22 20.12 -2.72 -17.44
N TYR A 23 19.26 -3.64 -17.01
CA TYR A 23 19.05 -3.89 -15.57
C TYR A 23 20.36 -4.25 -14.87
N GLN A 24 21.12 -5.23 -15.41
CA GLN A 24 22.37 -5.65 -14.81
C GLN A 24 23.39 -4.52 -14.71
N ASP A 25 23.53 -3.74 -15.77
CA ASP A 25 24.44 -2.59 -15.79
C ASP A 25 24.02 -1.50 -14.79
N MET A 26 22.77 -1.10 -14.82
CA MET A 26 22.26 -0.04 -13.94
C MET A 26 22.27 -0.46 -12.47
N TYR A 27 21.88 -1.71 -12.17
CA TYR A 27 21.93 -2.21 -10.80
C TYR A 27 23.36 -2.22 -10.27
N LYS A 28 24.30 -2.76 -11.04
CA LYS A 28 25.72 -2.79 -10.67
C LYS A 28 26.25 -1.38 -10.40
N ARG A 29 25.96 -0.42 -11.27
CA ARG A 29 26.37 0.98 -11.08
C ARG A 29 25.73 1.61 -9.85
N SER A 30 24.46 1.32 -9.59
CA SER A 30 23.75 1.86 -8.43
C SER A 30 24.34 1.40 -7.09
N ILE A 31 24.93 0.21 -7.06
CA ILE A 31 25.58 -0.34 -5.87
C ILE A 31 27.03 0.13 -5.76
N ALA A 32 27.77 0.11 -6.88
CA ALA A 32 29.20 0.47 -6.89
C ALA A 32 29.46 1.97 -6.70
N ASP A 33 28.58 2.81 -7.26
CA ASP A 33 28.68 4.28 -7.19
C ASP A 33 27.30 4.91 -6.96
N PRO A 34 26.74 4.79 -5.74
CA PRO A 34 25.43 5.36 -5.45
C PRO A 34 25.39 6.87 -5.62
N ASN A 35 26.46 7.60 -5.29
CA ASN A 35 26.49 9.05 -5.47
C ASN A 35 26.37 9.44 -6.96
N GLY A 36 27.16 8.82 -7.83
CA GLY A 36 27.10 9.10 -9.28
C GLY A 36 25.78 8.66 -9.91
N PHE A 37 25.31 7.46 -9.56
CA PHE A 37 24.05 6.93 -10.06
C PHE A 37 22.86 7.82 -9.70
N TRP A 38 22.72 8.18 -8.44
CA TRP A 38 21.58 8.99 -7.98
C TRP A 38 21.71 10.46 -8.35
N ALA A 39 22.91 10.99 -8.53
CA ALA A 39 23.12 12.33 -9.12
C ALA A 39 22.55 12.39 -10.56
N GLU A 40 22.76 11.34 -11.33
CA GLU A 40 22.19 11.21 -12.67
C GLU A 40 20.66 11.13 -12.62
N GLN A 41 20.10 10.30 -11.73
CA GLN A 41 18.67 10.15 -11.59
C GLN A 41 17.97 11.41 -11.04
N ALA A 42 18.66 12.22 -10.25
CA ALA A 42 18.11 13.49 -9.77
C ALA A 42 17.73 14.45 -10.91
N ARG A 43 18.33 14.31 -12.09
CA ARG A 43 18.01 15.14 -13.27
C ARG A 43 16.62 14.91 -13.83
N ARG A 44 15.94 13.82 -13.44
CA ARG A 44 14.57 13.55 -13.84
C ARG A 44 13.54 14.52 -13.21
N ILE A 45 13.96 15.21 -12.14
CA ILE A 45 13.16 16.17 -11.37
C ILE A 45 13.70 17.58 -11.63
N SER A 46 12.82 18.58 -11.60
CA SER A 46 13.18 20.00 -11.72
C SER A 46 13.53 20.54 -10.34
N TRP A 47 14.69 21.21 -10.28
CA TRP A 47 15.23 21.83 -9.06
C TRP A 47 15.34 23.33 -9.24
N TYR A 48 15.05 24.11 -8.20
CA TYR A 48 15.41 25.53 -8.17
C TYR A 48 16.91 25.68 -8.00
N ARG A 49 17.48 24.87 -7.09
CA ARG A 49 18.92 24.70 -6.92
C ARG A 49 19.24 23.22 -7.01
N ALA A 50 20.04 22.83 -8.01
CA ALA A 50 20.43 21.44 -8.19
C ALA A 50 21.27 20.94 -7.01
N PRO A 51 21.04 19.69 -6.54
CA PRO A 51 21.82 19.14 -5.43
C PRO A 51 23.25 18.83 -5.86
N THR A 52 24.20 19.04 -4.96
CA THR A 52 25.60 18.61 -5.10
C THR A 52 25.97 17.54 -4.07
N ARG A 53 25.26 17.49 -2.95
CA ARG A 53 25.41 16.45 -1.91
C ARG A 53 24.33 15.41 -2.10
N VAL A 54 24.70 14.25 -2.66
CA VAL A 54 23.72 13.25 -3.09
C VAL A 54 23.29 12.38 -1.93
N LYS A 55 24.23 11.68 -1.30
CA LYS A 55 23.94 10.70 -0.24
C LYS A 55 24.72 11.04 1.04
N ASN A 56 24.00 11.17 2.14
CA ASN A 56 24.57 11.37 3.48
C ASN A 56 23.75 10.55 4.48
N THR A 57 24.14 9.29 4.67
CA THR A 57 23.34 8.32 5.42
C THR A 57 24.20 7.53 6.41
N SER A 58 23.58 7.17 7.53
CA SER A 58 24.17 6.28 8.53
C SER A 58 23.07 5.37 9.09
N PHE A 59 23.35 4.07 9.12
CA PHE A 59 22.53 3.05 9.79
C PHE A 59 23.13 2.61 11.13
N ASP A 60 24.16 3.32 11.62
CA ASP A 60 24.70 3.08 12.96
C ASP A 60 23.60 3.35 14.00
N PRO A 61 23.23 2.37 14.87
CA PRO A 61 22.19 2.55 15.88
C PRO A 61 22.41 3.73 16.83
N HIS A 62 23.67 4.17 17.00
CA HIS A 62 24.01 5.33 17.82
C HIS A 62 23.89 6.65 17.07
N ASN A 63 23.76 6.62 15.74
CA ASN A 63 23.67 7.81 14.90
C ASN A 63 22.91 7.52 13.59
N VAL A 64 21.68 7.05 13.69
CA VAL A 64 20.84 6.84 12.49
C VAL A 64 20.44 8.19 11.92
N SER A 65 20.87 8.43 10.68
CA SER A 65 20.59 9.67 9.95
C SER A 65 20.48 9.36 8.46
N ILE A 66 19.42 9.86 7.84
CA ILE A 66 19.14 9.59 6.42
C ILE A 66 18.85 10.91 5.73
N LYS A 67 19.78 11.33 4.84
CA LYS A 67 19.65 12.55 4.04
C LYS A 67 20.06 12.28 2.61
N TRP A 68 19.24 12.75 1.68
CA TRP A 68 19.49 12.63 0.25
C TRP A 68 19.27 13.98 -0.43
N PHE A 69 20.20 14.34 -1.33
CA PHE A 69 20.12 15.60 -2.08
C PHE A 69 20.00 16.84 -1.17
N GLU A 70 20.63 16.80 -0.03
CA GLU A 70 20.36 17.68 1.13
C GLU A 70 20.57 19.18 0.88
N ASP A 71 21.35 19.55 -0.13
CA ASP A 71 21.58 20.95 -0.50
C ASP A 71 20.72 21.40 -1.70
N GLY A 72 19.89 20.52 -2.23
CA GLY A 72 18.98 20.86 -3.32
C GLY A 72 17.71 21.56 -2.83
N THR A 73 17.13 22.40 -3.68
CA THR A 73 15.83 23.01 -3.44
C THR A 73 14.86 22.73 -4.58
N LEU A 74 13.61 22.44 -4.24
CA LEU A 74 12.58 22.07 -5.20
C LEU A 74 11.18 22.27 -4.61
N ASN A 75 10.17 21.96 -5.41
CA ASN A 75 8.80 21.84 -4.92
C ASN A 75 8.13 20.63 -5.58
N ALA A 76 7.48 19.78 -4.80
CA ALA A 76 6.82 18.59 -5.31
C ALA A 76 5.62 18.91 -6.20
N ALA A 77 4.81 19.91 -5.83
CA ALA A 77 3.68 20.34 -6.65
C ALA A 77 4.12 20.93 -7.99
N TYR A 78 5.21 21.70 -8.00
CA TYR A 78 5.80 22.20 -9.25
C TYR A 78 6.17 21.04 -10.19
N ASN A 79 6.80 20.01 -9.66
CA ASN A 79 7.19 18.85 -10.45
C ASN A 79 6.01 18.01 -10.95
N CYS A 80 4.91 17.99 -10.19
CA CYS A 80 3.70 17.26 -10.57
C CYS A 80 2.79 18.05 -11.53
N ILE A 81 2.88 19.38 -11.57
CA ILE A 81 1.92 20.23 -12.27
C ILE A 81 2.63 21.24 -13.18
N ASP A 82 3.26 22.25 -12.60
CA ASP A 82 3.71 23.45 -13.31
C ASP A 82 4.66 23.14 -14.46
N ARG A 83 5.64 22.26 -14.23
CA ARG A 83 6.62 21.92 -15.26
C ARG A 83 6.02 21.25 -16.48
N HIS A 84 4.82 20.67 -16.35
CA HIS A 84 4.14 20.00 -17.46
C HIS A 84 3.26 20.94 -18.30
N LEU A 85 2.90 22.12 -17.78
CA LEU A 85 1.98 23.04 -18.45
C LEU A 85 2.44 23.47 -19.85
N PRO A 86 3.73 23.77 -20.10
CA PRO A 86 4.15 24.17 -21.44
C PRO A 86 3.86 23.16 -22.55
N LYS A 87 3.83 21.86 -22.21
CA LYS A 87 3.64 20.77 -23.20
C LYS A 87 2.33 20.01 -23.02
N ARG A 88 1.72 20.04 -21.83
CA ARG A 88 0.63 19.14 -21.42
C ARG A 88 -0.56 19.84 -20.80
N ALA A 89 -0.69 21.18 -20.95
CA ALA A 89 -1.77 21.93 -20.30
C ALA A 89 -3.15 21.31 -20.57
N ASP A 90 -3.42 20.90 -21.80
CA ASP A 90 -4.69 20.34 -22.23
C ASP A 90 -4.77 18.80 -22.11
N GLN A 91 -3.66 18.14 -21.73
CA GLN A 91 -3.65 16.70 -21.49
C GLN A 91 -4.37 16.39 -20.19
N THR A 92 -5.13 15.30 -20.19
CA THR A 92 -5.70 14.76 -18.95
C THR A 92 -4.58 14.40 -17.96
N ALA A 93 -4.67 14.94 -16.76
CA ALA A 93 -3.83 14.56 -15.63
C ALA A 93 -4.51 13.49 -14.78
N ILE A 94 -5.77 13.70 -14.45
CA ILE A 94 -6.57 12.83 -13.59
C ILE A 94 -7.85 12.43 -14.32
N ILE A 95 -8.12 11.13 -14.35
CA ILE A 95 -9.43 10.59 -14.64
C ILE A 95 -10.05 10.20 -13.30
N TRP A 96 -11.18 10.77 -12.95
CA TRP A 96 -11.95 10.34 -11.80
C TRP A 96 -13.11 9.47 -12.23
N GLU A 97 -13.21 8.30 -11.61
CA GLU A 97 -14.35 7.40 -11.77
C GLU A 97 -15.08 7.31 -10.42
N GLY A 98 -16.34 7.72 -10.39
CA GLY A 98 -17.15 7.72 -9.17
C GLY A 98 -17.59 6.32 -8.75
N ASP A 99 -18.12 6.23 -7.54
CA ASP A 99 -18.74 5.00 -7.03
C ASP A 99 -19.90 4.54 -7.94
N ASP A 100 -20.76 5.48 -8.35
CA ASP A 100 -21.75 5.24 -9.40
C ASP A 100 -21.05 5.25 -10.78
N PRO A 101 -21.23 4.20 -11.60
CA PRO A 101 -20.66 4.12 -12.95
C PRO A 101 -21.05 5.26 -13.90
N LYS A 102 -22.10 6.03 -13.57
CA LYS A 102 -22.53 7.19 -14.34
C LYS A 102 -21.71 8.43 -14.06
N ASP A 103 -20.96 8.44 -12.96
CA ASP A 103 -20.20 9.61 -12.51
C ASP A 103 -18.74 9.45 -12.89
N ASP A 104 -18.24 10.34 -13.75
CA ASP A 104 -16.83 10.44 -14.07
C ASP A 104 -16.45 11.87 -14.43
N ARG A 105 -15.16 12.17 -14.36
CA ARG A 105 -14.59 13.44 -14.77
C ARG A 105 -13.18 13.25 -15.30
N LYS A 106 -12.80 14.10 -16.26
CA LYS A 106 -11.42 14.26 -16.71
C LYS A 106 -10.93 15.64 -16.31
N ILE A 107 -9.80 15.69 -15.65
CA ILE A 107 -9.15 16.93 -15.20
C ILE A 107 -7.84 17.08 -15.95
N THR A 108 -7.70 18.17 -16.70
CA THR A 108 -6.45 18.49 -17.41
C THR A 108 -5.37 18.98 -16.45
N TYR A 109 -4.11 19.01 -16.89
CA TYR A 109 -3.02 19.58 -16.09
C TYR A 109 -3.27 21.07 -15.78
N GLN A 110 -3.86 21.83 -16.71
CA GLN A 110 -4.22 23.22 -16.46
C GLN A 110 -5.32 23.35 -15.40
N GLU A 111 -6.36 22.53 -15.48
CA GLU A 111 -7.42 22.52 -14.47
C GLU A 111 -6.89 22.08 -13.12
N LEU A 112 -6.01 21.07 -13.09
CA LEU A 112 -5.33 20.63 -11.87
C LEU A 112 -4.52 21.78 -11.24
N HIS A 113 -3.76 22.51 -12.05
CA HIS A 113 -3.02 23.69 -11.62
C HIS A 113 -3.95 24.70 -10.95
N ASP A 114 -5.02 25.07 -11.63
CA ASP A 114 -5.93 26.10 -11.17
C ASP A 114 -6.62 25.72 -9.85
N GLU A 115 -7.09 24.47 -9.75
CA GLU A 115 -7.74 23.99 -8.54
C GLU A 115 -6.77 23.85 -7.36
N VAL A 116 -5.56 23.36 -7.61
CA VAL A 116 -4.52 23.25 -6.57
C VAL A 116 -4.11 24.65 -6.07
N CYS A 117 -3.96 25.61 -6.97
CA CYS A 117 -3.66 26.99 -6.57
C CYS A 117 -4.77 27.61 -5.74
N ARG A 118 -6.04 27.40 -6.11
CA ARG A 118 -7.18 27.87 -5.28
C ARG A 118 -7.16 27.23 -3.91
N PHE A 119 -6.95 25.91 -3.84
CA PHE A 119 -6.87 25.20 -2.56
C PHE A 119 -5.72 25.73 -1.69
N ALA A 120 -4.55 25.93 -2.29
CA ALA A 120 -3.39 26.50 -1.61
C ALA A 120 -3.69 27.89 -1.05
N ASN A 121 -4.37 28.75 -1.81
CA ASN A 121 -4.78 30.08 -1.36
C ASN A 121 -5.83 30.04 -0.23
N ILE A 122 -6.74 29.07 -0.26
CA ILE A 122 -7.68 28.81 0.83
C ILE A 122 -6.93 28.48 2.13
N LEU A 123 -5.90 27.64 2.04
CA LEU A 123 -5.07 27.28 3.19
C LEU A 123 -4.28 28.50 3.71
N ARG A 124 -3.67 29.27 2.82
CA ARG A 124 -2.94 30.51 3.18
C ARG A 124 -3.83 31.52 3.88
N ASN A 125 -5.05 31.70 3.43
CA ASN A 125 -6.02 32.59 4.05
C ASN A 125 -6.43 32.16 5.46
N ARG A 126 -6.10 30.91 5.83
CA ARG A 126 -6.30 30.36 7.17
C ARG A 126 -4.99 30.21 7.94
N ASN A 127 -4.01 31.03 7.58
CA ASN A 127 -2.69 31.09 8.22
C ASN A 127 -1.90 29.78 8.20
N VAL A 128 -2.17 28.89 7.26
CA VAL A 128 -1.33 27.71 7.06
C VAL A 128 0.00 28.13 6.42
N LYS A 129 1.09 27.78 7.07
CA LYS A 129 2.46 28.14 6.70
C LYS A 129 3.30 26.91 6.47
N LYS A 130 4.47 27.12 5.86
CA LYS A 130 5.50 26.09 5.71
C LYS A 130 5.76 25.38 7.07
N GLY A 131 5.71 24.05 7.06
CA GLY A 131 5.92 23.24 8.25
C GLY A 131 4.67 22.96 9.08
N ASP A 132 3.57 23.66 8.83
CA ASP A 132 2.30 23.36 9.50
C ASP A 132 1.76 22.01 9.01
N ARG A 133 1.04 21.28 9.88
CA ARG A 133 0.42 20.00 9.53
C ARG A 133 -1.05 20.21 9.21
N VAL A 134 -1.47 19.58 8.13
CA VAL A 134 -2.86 19.61 7.66
C VAL A 134 -3.37 18.18 7.58
N THR A 135 -4.46 17.88 8.27
CA THR A 135 -5.10 16.55 8.19
C THR A 135 -6.07 16.54 7.03
N ILE A 136 -5.98 15.51 6.19
CA ILE A 136 -6.85 15.28 5.04
C ILE A 136 -7.65 14.01 5.30
N TYR A 137 -8.98 14.13 5.38
CA TYR A 137 -9.92 13.04 5.65
C TYR A 137 -11.03 13.10 4.60
N LEU A 138 -10.70 12.59 3.40
CA LEU A 138 -11.53 12.70 2.19
C LEU A 138 -11.75 11.33 1.54
N PRO A 139 -12.87 11.15 0.81
CA PRO A 139 -13.02 10.00 -0.09
C PRO A 139 -12.10 10.15 -1.31
N MET A 140 -12.08 9.12 -2.17
CA MET A 140 -11.30 9.12 -3.42
C MET A 140 -11.97 9.99 -4.48
N ILE A 141 -11.86 11.27 -4.32
CA ILE A 141 -12.35 12.33 -5.22
C ILE A 141 -11.17 13.20 -5.66
N PRO A 142 -11.30 13.97 -6.75
CA PRO A 142 -10.18 14.81 -7.22
C PRO A 142 -9.65 15.78 -6.15
N GLU A 143 -10.52 16.29 -5.30
CA GLU A 143 -10.17 17.22 -4.22
C GLU A 143 -9.18 16.61 -3.21
N ALA A 144 -9.10 15.29 -3.09
CA ALA A 144 -8.09 14.64 -2.25
C ALA A 144 -6.67 14.88 -2.82
N ALA A 145 -6.51 14.73 -4.13
CA ALA A 145 -5.25 15.04 -4.81
C ALA A 145 -4.96 16.55 -4.78
N TYR A 146 -5.98 17.38 -4.97
CA TYR A 146 -5.82 18.84 -4.88
C TYR A 146 -5.30 19.25 -3.51
N ALA A 147 -5.86 18.71 -2.45
CA ALA A 147 -5.48 19.02 -1.08
C ALA A 147 -4.03 18.63 -0.78
N MET A 148 -3.62 17.42 -1.19
CA MET A 148 -2.24 16.95 -1.02
C MET A 148 -1.24 17.86 -1.75
N LEU A 149 -1.51 18.16 -3.00
CA LEU A 149 -0.65 19.00 -3.84
C LEU A 149 -0.67 20.48 -3.40
N ALA A 150 -1.79 20.97 -2.87
CA ALA A 150 -1.88 22.31 -2.30
C ALA A 150 -0.98 22.44 -1.06
N CYS A 151 -1.00 21.45 -0.17
CA CYS A 151 -0.08 21.41 0.97
C CYS A 151 1.38 21.41 0.51
N ALA A 152 1.73 20.55 -0.43
CA ALA A 152 3.08 20.51 -1.00
C ALA A 152 3.49 21.85 -1.61
N ARG A 153 2.56 22.53 -2.28
CA ARG A 153 2.80 23.80 -2.96
C ARG A 153 3.23 24.91 -2.01
N ILE A 154 2.61 24.99 -0.82
CA ILE A 154 2.92 26.02 0.19
C ILE A 154 3.88 25.53 1.28
N GLY A 155 4.37 24.31 1.18
CA GLY A 155 5.30 23.74 2.16
C GLY A 155 4.67 23.22 3.44
N ALA A 156 3.34 23.08 3.48
CA ALA A 156 2.64 22.42 4.57
C ALA A 156 2.82 20.91 4.48
N ILE A 157 2.77 20.24 5.62
CA ILE A 157 2.96 18.79 5.74
C ILE A 157 1.57 18.15 5.82
N HIS A 158 1.19 17.36 4.83
CA HIS A 158 -0.10 16.70 4.90
C HIS A 158 -0.04 15.38 5.66
N SER A 159 -1.12 15.11 6.40
CA SER A 159 -1.39 13.85 7.08
C SER A 159 -2.73 13.33 6.56
N VAL A 160 -2.67 12.42 5.60
CA VAL A 160 -3.88 11.83 5.01
C VAL A 160 -4.36 10.69 5.90
N VAL A 161 -5.63 10.76 6.29
CA VAL A 161 -6.31 9.74 7.07
C VAL A 161 -7.35 9.06 6.19
N PHE A 162 -7.31 7.74 6.13
CA PHE A 162 -8.24 6.97 5.32
C PHE A 162 -9.69 7.33 5.67
N GLY A 163 -10.49 7.69 4.65
CA GLY A 163 -11.89 8.15 4.82
C GLY A 163 -12.83 7.15 5.45
N GLY A 164 -12.42 5.89 5.50
CA GLY A 164 -13.15 4.85 6.18
C GLY A 164 -12.79 4.66 7.66
N PHE A 165 -11.82 5.39 8.21
CA PHE A 165 -11.46 5.26 9.62
C PHE A 165 -12.49 5.91 10.54
N SER A 166 -12.56 5.38 11.78
CA SER A 166 -13.44 5.86 12.83
C SER A 166 -13.04 7.26 13.34
N PRO A 167 -13.95 7.96 14.06
CA PRO A 167 -13.60 9.20 14.75
C PRO A 167 -12.40 9.06 15.69
N ASP A 168 -12.27 7.94 16.39
CA ASP A 168 -11.15 7.70 17.32
C ASP A 168 -9.81 7.61 16.59
N SER A 169 -9.76 6.91 15.46
CA SER A 169 -8.57 6.83 14.62
C SER A 169 -8.17 8.20 14.06
N LEU A 170 -9.14 8.99 13.63
CA LEU A 170 -8.93 10.36 13.15
C LEU A 170 -8.42 11.25 14.28
N ALA A 171 -9.05 11.20 15.45
CA ALA A 171 -8.67 11.97 16.63
C ALA A 171 -7.22 11.73 17.05
N GLY A 172 -6.81 10.47 17.13
CA GLY A 172 -5.44 10.09 17.51
C GLY A 172 -4.40 10.65 16.55
N ARG A 173 -4.70 10.68 15.26
CA ARG A 173 -3.79 11.22 14.23
C ARG A 173 -3.71 12.75 14.27
N ILE A 174 -4.82 13.42 14.47
CA ILE A 174 -4.85 14.88 14.66
C ILE A 174 -4.02 15.28 15.88
N GLU A 175 -4.20 14.59 16.98
CA GLU A 175 -3.49 14.84 18.23
C GLU A 175 -1.98 14.63 18.09
N ASP A 176 -1.56 13.49 17.50
CA ASP A 176 -0.15 13.15 17.38
C ASP A 176 0.64 14.14 16.53
N CYS A 177 0.09 14.57 15.39
CA CYS A 177 0.77 15.55 14.54
C CYS A 177 0.43 17.01 14.88
N LYS A 178 -0.42 17.24 15.87
CA LYS A 178 -0.86 18.58 16.29
C LYS A 178 -1.38 19.43 15.14
N SER A 179 -2.17 18.82 14.28
CA SER A 179 -2.80 19.48 13.16
C SER A 179 -3.93 20.42 13.65
N ASN A 180 -3.93 21.65 13.19
CA ASN A 180 -4.99 22.63 13.51
C ASN A 180 -5.95 22.89 12.35
N VAL A 181 -5.76 22.22 11.22
CA VAL A 181 -6.63 22.29 10.04
C VAL A 181 -7.00 20.88 9.60
N VAL A 182 -8.28 20.66 9.35
CA VAL A 182 -8.80 19.41 8.79
C VAL A 182 -9.54 19.71 7.49
N ILE A 183 -9.26 18.94 6.47
CA ILE A 183 -9.97 18.95 5.19
C ILE A 183 -10.80 17.68 5.12
N THR A 184 -12.11 17.81 4.96
CA THR A 184 -13.04 16.68 4.90
C THR A 184 -14.12 16.91 3.85
N ALA A 185 -15.10 16.03 3.77
CA ALA A 185 -16.30 16.16 2.94
C ALA A 185 -17.55 16.03 3.80
N ASP A 186 -18.69 16.44 3.24
CA ASP A 186 -20.00 16.22 3.89
C ASP A 186 -20.18 14.71 4.15
N GLU A 187 -20.11 13.92 3.12
CA GLU A 187 -20.15 12.45 3.18
C GLU A 187 -19.18 11.87 2.15
N GLY A 188 -18.80 10.61 2.34
CA GLY A 188 -18.20 9.78 1.30
C GLY A 188 -19.26 8.81 0.76
N VAL A 189 -19.00 8.29 -0.45
CA VAL A 189 -19.82 7.23 -1.05
C VAL A 189 -18.89 6.08 -1.44
N ARG A 190 -19.21 4.87 -1.02
CA ARG A 190 -18.39 3.70 -1.32
C ARG A 190 -19.23 2.43 -1.34
N GLY A 191 -19.29 1.76 -2.47
CA GLY A 191 -20.10 0.57 -2.64
C GLY A 191 -21.61 0.82 -2.43
N GLY A 192 -22.09 2.00 -2.83
CA GLY A 192 -23.47 2.44 -2.63
C GLY A 192 -23.80 2.89 -1.21
N ARG A 193 -22.81 2.87 -0.28
CA ARG A 193 -22.99 3.25 1.11
C ARG A 193 -22.43 4.64 1.37
N LYS A 194 -23.13 5.43 2.20
CA LYS A 194 -22.69 6.75 2.62
C LYS A 194 -21.89 6.66 3.91
N ILE A 195 -20.80 7.43 3.97
CA ILE A 195 -19.92 7.53 5.13
C ILE A 195 -20.02 8.96 5.67
N PRO A 196 -20.39 9.17 6.95
CA PRO A 196 -20.62 10.50 7.51
C PRO A 196 -19.30 11.18 7.89
N LEU A 197 -18.52 11.61 6.91
CA LEU A 197 -17.17 12.14 7.14
C LEU A 197 -17.16 13.42 7.99
N LYS A 198 -18.07 14.38 7.74
CA LYS A 198 -18.14 15.59 8.53
C LYS A 198 -18.55 15.32 9.99
N ALA A 199 -19.51 14.44 10.20
CA ALA A 199 -19.92 14.05 11.55
C ALA A 199 -18.77 13.33 12.28
N ASN A 200 -18.03 12.45 11.61
CA ASN A 200 -16.86 11.79 12.16
C ASN A 200 -15.76 12.81 12.52
N THR A 201 -15.57 13.82 11.70
CA THR A 201 -14.61 14.90 11.93
C THR A 201 -15.02 15.71 13.17
N ASP A 202 -16.28 16.08 13.29
CA ASP A 202 -16.79 16.81 14.45
C ASP A 202 -16.61 16.02 15.75
N ALA A 203 -16.91 14.71 15.71
CA ALA A 203 -16.70 13.83 16.86
C ALA A 203 -15.22 13.70 17.24
N ALA A 204 -14.32 13.61 16.26
CA ALA A 204 -12.88 13.58 16.51
C ALA A 204 -12.37 14.87 17.15
N ILE A 205 -12.78 16.02 16.62
CA ILE A 205 -12.40 17.34 17.13
C ILE A 205 -12.90 17.54 18.57
N ALA A 206 -14.11 17.08 18.88
CA ALA A 206 -14.67 17.16 20.23
C ALA A 206 -13.81 16.42 21.27
N LYS A 207 -13.07 15.39 20.85
CA LYS A 207 -12.19 14.60 21.72
C LYS A 207 -10.83 15.26 21.98
N VAL A 208 -10.25 15.90 20.95
CA VAL A 208 -8.86 16.39 21.02
C VAL A 208 -8.73 17.90 21.07
N GLY A 209 -9.72 18.64 20.57
CA GLY A 209 -9.64 20.10 20.49
C GLY A 209 -8.55 20.59 19.53
N GLY A 210 -8.23 21.88 19.60
CA GLY A 210 -7.07 22.47 18.91
C GLY A 210 -7.19 22.60 17.39
N VAL A 211 -8.35 22.30 16.79
CA VAL A 211 -8.60 22.48 15.37
C VAL A 211 -9.32 23.81 15.15
N ASP A 212 -8.64 24.73 14.47
CA ASP A 212 -9.13 26.08 14.23
C ASP A 212 -9.99 26.19 12.97
N HIS A 213 -9.70 25.36 11.97
CA HIS A 213 -10.35 25.41 10.66
C HIS A 213 -10.69 24.02 10.15
N VAL A 214 -11.91 23.90 9.59
CA VAL A 214 -12.36 22.71 8.86
C VAL A 214 -12.84 23.15 7.48
N ILE A 215 -12.24 22.62 6.43
CA ILE A 215 -12.64 22.87 5.05
C ILE A 215 -13.44 21.66 4.57
N VAL A 216 -14.69 21.89 4.15
CA VAL A 216 -15.63 20.83 3.82
C VAL A 216 -15.92 20.82 2.33
N VAL A 217 -15.62 19.72 1.67
CA VAL A 217 -15.95 19.48 0.26
C VAL A 217 -17.38 18.95 0.18
N ARG A 218 -18.19 19.52 -0.72
CA ARG A 218 -19.53 19.00 -0.99
C ARG A 218 -19.42 17.81 -1.97
N ARG A 219 -19.68 16.59 -1.46
CA ARG A 219 -19.71 15.38 -2.30
C ARG A 219 -21.12 14.89 -2.57
N THR A 220 -21.96 14.76 -1.56
CA THR A 220 -23.33 14.26 -1.68
C THR A 220 -24.39 15.35 -1.60
N GLY A 221 -24.05 16.49 -1.03
CA GLY A 221 -25.01 17.57 -0.76
C GLY A 221 -25.86 17.34 0.49
N ALA A 222 -25.54 16.31 1.29
CA ALA A 222 -26.25 16.05 2.53
C ALA A 222 -26.14 17.25 3.50
N PRO A 223 -27.20 17.51 4.29
CA PRO A 223 -27.11 18.52 5.34
C PRO A 223 -26.14 18.05 6.44
N VAL A 224 -25.18 18.91 6.77
CA VAL A 224 -24.20 18.64 7.83
C VAL A 224 -24.12 19.84 8.76
N ASN A 225 -23.67 19.58 10.00
CA ASN A 225 -23.39 20.67 10.92
C ASN A 225 -22.19 21.46 10.42
N MET A 226 -22.34 22.80 10.36
CA MET A 226 -21.27 23.73 10.02
C MET A 226 -21.07 24.68 11.18
N GLU A 227 -19.99 24.48 11.92
CA GLU A 227 -19.66 25.33 13.06
C GLU A 227 -19.23 26.74 12.58
N PRO A 228 -19.90 27.79 12.98
CA PRO A 228 -19.51 29.14 12.57
C PRO A 228 -18.07 29.49 12.92
N VAL A 229 -17.40 30.26 12.08
CA VAL A 229 -15.99 30.67 12.21
C VAL A 229 -14.99 29.55 11.91
N ARG A 230 -15.20 28.32 12.42
CA ARG A 230 -14.30 27.18 12.21
C ARG A 230 -14.47 26.56 10.82
N ASP A 231 -15.72 26.32 10.42
CA ASP A 231 -16.03 25.53 9.23
C ASP A 231 -16.32 26.38 8.01
N VAL A 232 -15.87 25.96 6.84
CA VAL A 232 -16.15 26.61 5.56
C VAL A 232 -16.35 25.58 4.47
N TRP A 233 -17.31 25.83 3.59
CA TRP A 233 -17.47 25.06 2.37
C TRP A 233 -16.33 25.35 1.39
N TYR A 234 -15.69 24.31 0.89
CA TYR A 234 -14.63 24.44 -0.11
C TYR A 234 -15.08 25.23 -1.34
N HIS A 235 -16.26 24.90 -1.90
CA HIS A 235 -16.77 25.56 -3.09
C HIS A 235 -17.09 27.05 -2.88
N GLU A 236 -17.44 27.47 -1.68
CA GLU A 236 -17.63 28.89 -1.36
C GLU A 236 -16.27 29.59 -1.19
N ALA A 237 -15.35 29.00 -0.46
CA ALA A 237 -14.01 29.55 -0.27
C ALA A 237 -13.24 29.66 -1.60
N ALA A 238 -13.46 28.74 -2.52
CA ALA A 238 -12.82 28.73 -3.84
C ALA A 238 -13.26 29.91 -4.73
N LYS A 239 -14.47 30.44 -4.53
CA LYS A 239 -14.98 31.58 -5.32
C LYS A 239 -14.27 32.90 -5.03
N VAL A 240 -13.65 33.03 -3.88
CA VAL A 240 -13.06 34.30 -3.41
C VAL A 240 -11.54 34.30 -3.42
N VAL A 241 -10.92 33.29 -4.00
CA VAL A 241 -9.46 33.18 -4.17
C VAL A 241 -9.10 33.06 -5.65
N THR A 242 -7.86 33.43 -5.97
CA THR A 242 -7.34 33.32 -7.34
C THR A 242 -6.80 31.91 -7.61
N SER A 243 -6.61 31.59 -8.88
CA SER A 243 -5.97 30.37 -9.36
C SER A 243 -4.46 30.53 -9.57
N GLU A 244 -3.85 31.46 -8.88
CA GLU A 244 -2.41 31.72 -8.93
C GLU A 244 -1.83 31.62 -7.51
N CYS A 245 -0.85 30.75 -7.34
CA CYS A 245 -0.15 30.56 -6.07
C CYS A 245 1.28 30.07 -6.37
N PRO A 246 2.30 30.94 -6.24
CA PRO A 246 3.70 30.52 -6.44
C PRO A 246 4.07 29.36 -5.50
N CYS A 247 4.90 28.44 -6.01
CA CYS A 247 5.40 27.33 -5.22
C CYS A 247 6.45 27.80 -4.21
N GLU A 248 6.35 27.31 -2.99
CA GLU A 248 7.38 27.49 -1.98
C GLU A 248 8.67 26.76 -2.40
N HIS A 249 9.82 27.40 -2.27
CA HIS A 249 11.11 26.75 -2.49
C HIS A 249 11.45 25.90 -1.26
N MET A 250 11.31 24.59 -1.40
CA MET A 250 11.56 23.64 -0.31
C MET A 250 12.97 23.12 -0.38
N ASN A 251 13.59 22.86 0.78
CA ASN A 251 14.77 22.03 0.83
C ASN A 251 14.41 20.57 0.54
N ALA A 252 15.31 19.81 -0.06
CA ALA A 252 15.09 18.40 -0.36
C ALA A 252 14.74 17.57 0.89
N GLU A 253 15.27 17.92 2.06
CA GLU A 253 14.98 17.25 3.32
C GLU A 253 13.83 17.90 4.12
N ASP A 254 13.16 18.91 3.59
CA ASP A 254 11.93 19.40 4.20
C ASP A 254 10.83 18.33 4.11
N PRO A 255 10.07 18.13 5.21
CA PRO A 255 8.98 17.14 5.21
C PRO A 255 7.94 17.41 4.14
N LEU A 256 7.49 16.34 3.49
CA LEU A 256 6.40 16.36 2.53
C LEU A 256 5.09 15.88 3.16
N PHE A 257 5.13 14.74 3.83
CA PHE A 257 3.96 14.18 4.49
C PHE A 257 4.31 13.28 5.67
N ILE A 258 3.29 13.09 6.51
CA ILE A 258 3.26 12.11 7.59
C ILE A 258 2.17 11.10 7.24
N LEU A 259 2.48 9.80 7.31
CA LEU A 259 1.49 8.76 7.12
C LEU A 259 1.59 7.75 8.26
N TYR A 260 0.47 7.52 8.94
CA TYR A 260 0.42 6.66 10.11
C TYR A 260 0.29 5.19 9.72
N THR A 261 1.15 4.36 10.30
CA THR A 261 1.06 2.90 10.18
C THR A 261 0.58 2.32 11.50
N SER A 262 -0.28 1.30 11.42
CA SER A 262 -0.64 0.49 12.58
C SER A 262 0.55 -0.40 12.96
N GLY A 263 1.04 -0.26 14.19
CA GLY A 263 2.04 -1.17 14.75
C GLY A 263 1.37 -2.41 15.34
N SER A 264 2.13 -3.48 15.51
CA SER A 264 1.69 -4.67 16.26
C SER A 264 1.48 -4.38 17.75
N THR A 265 2.08 -3.32 18.26
CA THR A 265 2.00 -2.87 19.65
C THR A 265 1.97 -1.35 19.75
N GLY A 266 0.97 -0.80 20.43
CA GLY A 266 0.92 0.60 20.81
C GLY A 266 0.35 1.56 19.77
N LYS A 267 0.64 2.84 19.94
CA LYS A 267 0.15 3.94 19.06
C LYS A 267 0.63 3.77 17.62
N PRO A 268 -0.17 4.16 16.62
CA PRO A 268 0.32 4.28 15.25
C PRO A 268 1.58 5.14 15.16
N LYS A 269 2.49 4.78 14.24
CA LYS A 269 3.71 5.54 13.98
C LYS A 269 3.47 6.53 12.85
N GLY A 270 3.81 7.78 13.06
CA GLY A 270 3.80 8.80 12.00
C GLY A 270 5.05 8.68 11.13
N VAL A 271 4.97 7.93 10.06
CA VAL A 271 6.09 7.79 9.10
C VAL A 271 6.28 9.11 8.38
N LEU A 272 7.48 9.70 8.50
CA LEU A 272 7.81 10.98 7.88
C LEU A 272 8.62 10.77 6.61
N HIS A 273 8.12 11.28 5.50
CA HIS A 273 8.85 11.37 4.23
C HIS A 273 9.18 12.81 3.89
N THR A 274 10.38 13.02 3.33
CA THR A 274 10.87 14.32 2.87
C THR A 274 10.74 14.45 1.35
N THR A 275 10.98 15.64 0.82
CA THR A 275 10.53 16.03 -0.51
C THR A 275 11.38 15.49 -1.66
N GLY A 276 12.70 15.70 -1.60
CA GLY A 276 13.57 15.49 -2.76
C GLY A 276 13.81 14.02 -3.11
N GLY A 277 14.36 13.25 -2.18
CA GLY A 277 14.68 11.84 -2.40
C GLY A 277 13.44 11.00 -2.69
N TYR A 278 12.36 11.25 -1.98
CA TYR A 278 11.08 10.60 -2.21
C TYR A 278 10.58 10.82 -3.65
N LEU A 279 10.61 12.06 -4.13
CA LEU A 279 10.11 12.38 -5.46
C LEU A 279 10.98 11.78 -6.58
N VAL A 280 12.31 11.84 -6.44
CA VAL A 280 13.24 11.19 -7.38
C VAL A 280 12.95 9.69 -7.44
N TYR A 281 12.80 9.03 -6.30
CA TYR A 281 12.59 7.60 -6.21
C TYR A 281 11.23 7.17 -6.77
N THR A 282 10.15 7.84 -6.40
CA THR A 282 8.80 7.50 -6.88
C THR A 282 8.62 7.78 -8.37
N SER A 283 9.21 8.86 -8.89
CA SER A 283 9.25 9.14 -10.33
C SER A 283 9.94 8.01 -11.08
N MET A 284 11.10 7.58 -10.61
CA MET A 284 11.91 6.54 -11.26
C MET A 284 11.20 5.17 -11.21
N THR A 285 10.71 4.77 -10.06
CA THR A 285 10.03 3.47 -9.91
C THR A 285 8.73 3.42 -10.69
N HIS A 286 7.94 4.47 -10.68
CA HIS A 286 6.72 4.52 -11.50
C HIS A 286 7.04 4.35 -12.99
N GLN A 287 8.03 5.04 -13.50
CA GLN A 287 8.39 4.97 -14.93
C GLN A 287 8.88 3.56 -15.30
N TYR A 288 9.81 3.00 -14.54
CA TYR A 288 10.51 1.77 -14.93
C TYR A 288 9.77 0.48 -14.52
N VAL A 289 9.12 0.47 -13.35
CA VAL A 289 8.38 -0.72 -12.91
C VAL A 289 7.14 -0.92 -13.76
N PHE A 290 6.42 0.15 -14.06
CA PHE A 290 5.20 0.08 -14.88
C PHE A 290 5.47 0.29 -16.36
N ASP A 291 6.72 0.51 -16.74
CA ASP A 291 7.10 0.83 -18.12
C ASP A 291 6.17 1.88 -18.73
N TYR A 292 5.97 2.96 -17.96
CA TYR A 292 5.03 4.01 -18.33
C TYR A 292 5.55 4.82 -19.52
N HIS A 293 4.79 4.86 -20.59
CA HIS A 293 5.06 5.69 -21.77
C HIS A 293 4.01 6.79 -21.90
N ASP A 294 4.39 7.92 -22.50
CA ASP A 294 3.49 9.05 -22.70
C ASP A 294 2.17 8.61 -23.33
N GLY A 295 1.07 9.07 -22.73
CA GLY A 295 -0.28 8.75 -23.19
C GLY A 295 -0.86 7.46 -22.62
N ASP A 296 -0.07 6.62 -21.94
CA ASP A 296 -0.61 5.47 -21.23
C ASP A 296 -1.57 5.92 -20.13
N ILE A 297 -2.68 5.21 -20.01
CA ILE A 297 -3.65 5.42 -18.92
C ILE A 297 -3.34 4.43 -17.81
N TYR A 298 -2.94 4.98 -16.68
CA TYR A 298 -2.47 4.25 -15.52
C TYR A 298 -3.52 4.30 -14.41
N TRP A 299 -3.87 3.14 -13.86
CA TRP A 299 -4.82 3.01 -12.77
C TRP A 299 -4.27 2.17 -11.64
N CYS A 300 -4.10 2.79 -10.49
CA CYS A 300 -3.85 2.14 -9.21
C CYS A 300 -5.14 2.20 -8.37
N THR A 301 -5.60 1.06 -7.89
CA THR A 301 -6.87 0.95 -7.16
C THR A 301 -6.76 1.29 -5.68
N ALA A 302 -5.58 1.68 -5.21
CA ALA A 302 -5.36 2.04 -3.81
C ALA A 302 -6.08 3.33 -3.43
N ASP A 303 -6.05 3.64 -2.15
CA ASP A 303 -6.57 4.87 -1.57
C ASP A 303 -5.41 5.78 -1.15
N VAL A 304 -5.61 7.10 -1.23
CA VAL A 304 -4.59 8.08 -0.78
C VAL A 304 -4.37 8.03 0.74
N GLY A 305 -5.25 7.38 1.48
CA GLY A 305 -5.04 7.07 2.91
C GLY A 305 -3.90 6.08 3.16
N TRP A 306 -3.33 5.49 2.12
CA TRP A 306 -2.22 4.56 2.16
C TRP A 306 -1.04 5.09 1.36
N VAL A 307 0.17 4.57 1.64
CA VAL A 307 1.37 5.01 0.92
C VAL A 307 1.30 4.71 -0.57
N THR A 308 0.64 3.63 -0.98
CA THR A 308 0.47 3.30 -2.38
C THR A 308 -0.26 4.41 -3.14
N GLY A 309 -1.28 5.01 -2.52
CA GLY A 309 -1.98 6.16 -3.09
C GLY A 309 -1.11 7.42 -3.18
N HIS A 310 -0.27 7.66 -2.19
CA HIS A 310 0.69 8.77 -2.24
C HIS A 310 1.69 8.59 -3.37
N SER A 311 2.39 7.47 -3.37
CA SER A 311 3.53 7.23 -4.26
C SER A 311 3.10 6.92 -5.70
N TYR A 312 2.01 6.16 -5.88
CA TYR A 312 1.64 5.60 -7.18
C TYR A 312 0.21 5.92 -7.64
N ILE A 313 -0.45 6.89 -7.02
CA ILE A 313 -1.61 7.58 -7.61
C ILE A 313 -1.25 9.05 -7.86
N VAL A 314 -0.62 9.73 -6.90
CA VAL A 314 -0.38 11.17 -6.94
C VAL A 314 1.06 11.48 -7.36
N TYR A 315 2.04 11.29 -6.49
CA TYR A 315 3.39 11.86 -6.69
C TYR A 315 4.19 11.19 -7.82
N GLY A 316 4.25 9.88 -7.87
CA GLY A 316 4.99 9.18 -8.93
C GLY A 316 4.42 9.44 -10.32
N PRO A 317 3.14 9.13 -10.55
CA PRO A 317 2.53 9.36 -11.87
C PRO A 317 2.56 10.81 -12.32
N LEU A 318 2.12 11.75 -11.49
CA LEU A 318 2.03 13.15 -11.89
C LEU A 318 3.40 13.79 -12.09
N SER A 319 4.42 13.39 -11.33
CA SER A 319 5.80 13.87 -11.59
C SER A 319 6.32 13.45 -12.97
N ASN A 320 5.80 12.35 -13.52
CA ASN A 320 6.11 11.87 -14.87
C ASN A 320 5.19 12.43 -15.98
N GLY A 321 4.30 13.36 -15.65
CA GLY A 321 3.34 13.88 -16.62
C GLY A 321 2.30 12.85 -17.07
N ALA A 322 2.02 11.86 -16.23
CA ALA A 322 1.15 10.74 -16.53
C ALA A 322 -0.34 11.08 -16.47
N ILE A 323 -1.15 10.17 -16.98
CA ILE A 323 -2.59 10.16 -16.83
C ILE A 323 -2.88 9.13 -15.73
N THR A 324 -3.31 9.59 -14.56
CA THR A 324 -3.62 8.73 -13.41
C THR A 324 -5.12 8.67 -13.15
N LEU A 325 -5.64 7.48 -12.88
CA LEU A 325 -7.04 7.27 -12.60
C LEU A 325 -7.26 7.16 -11.09
N ILE A 326 -8.21 7.93 -10.58
CA ILE A 326 -8.67 7.92 -9.19
C ILE A 326 -10.04 7.26 -9.15
N PHE A 327 -10.18 6.18 -8.39
CA PHE A 327 -11.41 5.40 -8.29
C PHE A 327 -12.02 5.51 -6.90
N GLU A 328 -13.25 6.01 -6.84
CA GLU A 328 -13.99 6.20 -5.59
C GLU A 328 -14.64 4.91 -5.09
N GLY A 329 -14.93 3.98 -5.99
CA GLY A 329 -15.73 2.80 -5.72
C GLY A 329 -14.98 1.61 -5.08
N VAL A 330 -15.61 0.45 -5.21
CA VAL A 330 -15.09 -0.84 -4.74
C VAL A 330 -15.13 -1.85 -5.89
N PRO A 331 -14.37 -2.97 -5.81
CA PRO A 331 -14.26 -3.90 -6.94
C PRO A 331 -15.55 -4.65 -7.29
N ASN A 332 -16.50 -4.73 -6.37
CA ASN A 332 -17.70 -5.58 -6.48
C ASN A 332 -19.03 -4.80 -6.53
N TYR A 333 -19.00 -3.50 -6.75
CA TYR A 333 -20.20 -2.67 -6.83
C TYR A 333 -20.21 -1.81 -8.10
N PRO A 334 -21.32 -1.74 -8.86
CA PRO A 334 -22.59 -2.45 -8.64
C PRO A 334 -22.54 -3.94 -9.02
N SER A 335 -21.48 -4.41 -9.66
CA SER A 335 -21.28 -5.81 -10.03
C SER A 335 -19.84 -6.26 -9.86
N MET A 336 -19.61 -7.58 -9.93
CA MET A 336 -18.27 -8.16 -9.88
C MET A 336 -17.42 -7.85 -11.12
N SER A 337 -18.01 -7.24 -12.14
CA SER A 337 -17.31 -6.78 -13.36
C SER A 337 -16.79 -5.35 -13.24
N ARG A 338 -17.02 -4.67 -12.13
CA ARG A 338 -16.78 -3.23 -11.98
C ARG A 338 -15.37 -2.78 -12.40
N PHE A 339 -14.33 -3.45 -11.92
CA PHE A 339 -12.95 -3.11 -12.29
C PHE A 339 -12.72 -3.21 -13.80
N TRP A 340 -13.24 -4.28 -14.40
CA TRP A 340 -12.99 -4.58 -15.82
C TRP A 340 -13.80 -3.66 -16.73
N GLU A 341 -14.98 -3.26 -16.30
CA GLU A 341 -15.79 -2.24 -17.00
C GLU A 341 -15.09 -0.87 -16.96
N VAL A 342 -14.45 -0.51 -15.86
CA VAL A 342 -13.63 0.72 -15.76
C VAL A 342 -12.43 0.64 -16.71
N CYS A 343 -11.76 -0.50 -16.79
CA CYS A 343 -10.67 -0.71 -17.73
C CYS A 343 -11.12 -0.48 -19.19
N ASP A 344 -12.28 -1.01 -19.57
CA ASP A 344 -12.80 -0.82 -20.93
C ASP A 344 -13.28 0.61 -21.18
N LYS A 345 -13.99 1.21 -20.21
CA LYS A 345 -14.52 2.57 -20.30
C LYS A 345 -13.43 3.60 -20.55
N HIS A 346 -12.35 3.53 -19.79
CA HIS A 346 -11.26 4.52 -19.83
C HIS A 346 -10.06 4.06 -20.64
N LYS A 347 -10.11 2.86 -21.24
CA LYS A 347 -8.99 2.29 -22.01
C LYS A 347 -7.70 2.21 -21.19
N VAL A 348 -7.81 1.68 -19.98
CA VAL A 348 -6.68 1.53 -19.06
C VAL A 348 -5.60 0.62 -19.65
N ASN A 349 -4.36 1.06 -19.59
CA ASN A 349 -3.20 0.32 -20.10
C ASN A 349 -2.44 -0.41 -18.99
N ILE A 350 -2.36 0.20 -17.80
CA ILE A 350 -1.61 -0.31 -16.65
C ILE A 350 -2.56 -0.38 -15.46
N PHE A 351 -2.69 -1.57 -14.88
CA PHE A 351 -3.60 -1.83 -13.78
C PHE A 351 -2.84 -2.40 -12.58
N TYR A 352 -2.91 -1.70 -11.43
CA TYR A 352 -2.16 -1.99 -10.22
C TYR A 352 -3.11 -2.12 -9.03
N THR A 353 -3.16 -3.31 -8.42
CA THR A 353 -4.14 -3.60 -7.37
C THR A 353 -3.58 -4.55 -6.30
N ALA A 354 -4.36 -4.77 -5.24
CA ALA A 354 -3.98 -5.65 -4.14
C ALA A 354 -4.41 -7.10 -4.38
N PRO A 355 -3.62 -8.08 -3.91
CA PRO A 355 -3.99 -9.51 -3.98
C PRO A 355 -5.34 -9.84 -3.35
N THR A 356 -5.72 -9.16 -2.27
CA THR A 356 -7.04 -9.32 -1.65
C THR A 356 -8.19 -9.06 -2.63
N ALA A 357 -8.08 -8.00 -3.43
CA ALA A 357 -9.09 -7.70 -4.46
C ALA A 357 -9.11 -8.80 -5.52
N ILE A 358 -7.95 -9.27 -5.96
CA ILE A 358 -7.83 -10.35 -6.95
C ILE A 358 -8.48 -11.64 -6.43
N ARG A 359 -8.20 -12.04 -5.19
CA ARG A 359 -8.81 -13.24 -4.60
C ARG A 359 -10.32 -13.13 -4.49
N ALA A 360 -10.83 -11.98 -4.06
CA ALA A 360 -12.27 -11.74 -3.99
C ALA A 360 -12.95 -11.83 -5.36
N LEU A 361 -12.33 -11.31 -6.40
CA LEU A 361 -12.85 -11.37 -7.76
C LEU A 361 -12.70 -12.77 -8.38
N MET A 362 -11.64 -13.48 -8.07
CA MET A 362 -11.43 -14.88 -8.47
C MET A 362 -12.52 -15.79 -7.91
N GLN A 363 -12.96 -15.53 -6.67
CA GLN A 363 -14.05 -16.28 -6.03
C GLN A 363 -15.35 -16.24 -6.83
N ALA A 364 -15.63 -15.14 -7.52
CA ALA A 364 -16.82 -14.99 -8.37
C ALA A 364 -16.70 -15.71 -9.72
N GLY A 365 -15.55 -16.32 -10.00
CA GLY A 365 -15.29 -17.04 -11.24
C GLY A 365 -14.85 -16.15 -12.40
N ASP A 366 -14.69 -16.77 -13.57
CA ASP A 366 -14.17 -16.09 -14.77
C ASP A 366 -15.24 -15.25 -15.48
N GLY A 367 -16.52 -15.59 -15.30
CA GLY A 367 -17.64 -14.98 -16.03
C GLY A 367 -17.68 -13.46 -15.99
N PRO A 368 -17.63 -12.82 -14.80
CA PRO A 368 -17.64 -11.36 -14.70
C PRO A 368 -16.48 -10.68 -15.42
N VAL A 369 -15.31 -11.31 -15.49
CA VAL A 369 -14.15 -10.79 -16.23
C VAL A 369 -14.37 -10.93 -17.73
N LYS A 370 -14.83 -12.08 -18.18
CA LYS A 370 -15.02 -12.40 -19.61
C LYS A 370 -16.14 -11.61 -20.29
N LYS A 371 -17.00 -10.94 -19.52
CA LYS A 371 -17.99 -9.98 -20.05
C LYS A 371 -17.35 -8.74 -20.64
N THR A 372 -16.09 -8.49 -20.36
CA THR A 372 -15.35 -7.30 -20.80
C THR A 372 -14.20 -7.69 -21.73
N SER A 373 -13.78 -6.74 -22.54
CA SER A 373 -12.70 -6.94 -23.50
C SER A 373 -11.33 -6.86 -22.85
N ARG A 374 -11.09 -5.86 -22.00
CA ARG A 374 -9.79 -5.53 -21.40
C ARG A 374 -8.64 -5.47 -22.42
N ALA A 375 -8.98 -5.21 -23.68
CA ALA A 375 -8.04 -5.22 -24.81
C ALA A 375 -6.96 -4.13 -24.66
N SER A 376 -7.27 -3.03 -23.95
CA SER A 376 -6.33 -1.95 -23.70
C SER A 376 -5.25 -2.28 -22.67
N LEU A 377 -5.49 -3.26 -21.79
CA LEU A 377 -4.52 -3.64 -20.77
C LEU A 377 -3.23 -4.17 -21.40
N LYS A 378 -2.11 -3.65 -20.93
CA LYS A 378 -0.75 -4.04 -21.33
C LYS A 378 0.00 -4.67 -20.17
N LEU A 379 -0.13 -4.10 -18.97
CA LEU A 379 0.62 -4.50 -17.78
C LEU A 379 -0.30 -4.56 -16.57
N LEU A 380 -0.10 -5.60 -15.75
CA LEU A 380 -0.76 -5.79 -14.48
C LEU A 380 0.26 -5.67 -13.33
N GLY A 381 -0.20 -5.26 -12.16
CA GLY A 381 0.65 -5.20 -10.98
C GLY A 381 -0.08 -5.60 -9.71
N THR A 382 0.69 -5.97 -8.69
CA THR A 382 0.18 -6.33 -7.35
C THR A 382 0.99 -5.66 -6.26
N VAL A 383 0.32 -5.32 -5.17
CA VAL A 383 0.90 -4.56 -4.05
C VAL A 383 0.18 -4.85 -2.73
N GLY A 384 0.90 -4.70 -1.64
CA GLY A 384 0.36 -4.63 -0.29
C GLY A 384 0.50 -5.89 0.54
N GLU A 385 0.55 -7.04 -0.10
CA GLU A 385 0.77 -8.35 0.52
C GLU A 385 1.35 -9.34 -0.51
N PRO A 386 1.96 -10.45 -0.07
CA PRO A 386 2.35 -11.49 -1.00
C PRO A 386 1.13 -12.06 -1.74
N ILE A 387 1.25 -12.22 -3.05
CA ILE A 387 0.23 -12.90 -3.84
C ILE A 387 0.55 -14.40 -3.92
N ASN A 388 -0.44 -15.24 -3.62
CA ASN A 388 -0.26 -16.68 -3.79
C ASN A 388 -0.22 -17.05 -5.28
N PRO A 389 0.52 -18.11 -5.66
CA PRO A 389 0.68 -18.51 -7.06
C PRO A 389 -0.65 -18.73 -7.81
N GLU A 390 -1.66 -19.29 -7.16
CA GLU A 390 -2.97 -19.54 -7.79
C GLU A 390 -3.67 -18.23 -8.20
N ALA A 391 -3.68 -17.24 -7.33
CA ALA A 391 -4.25 -15.92 -7.64
C ALA A 391 -3.44 -15.21 -8.73
N TRP A 392 -2.11 -15.33 -8.69
CA TRP A 392 -1.22 -14.79 -9.72
C TRP A 392 -1.52 -15.39 -11.09
N GLU A 393 -1.64 -16.72 -11.17
CA GLU A 393 -1.97 -17.44 -12.40
C GLU A 393 -3.35 -17.06 -12.94
N TRP A 394 -4.34 -16.95 -12.08
CA TRP A 394 -5.67 -16.50 -12.46
C TRP A 394 -5.64 -15.08 -13.01
N TYR A 395 -4.93 -14.19 -12.33
CA TYR A 395 -4.75 -12.81 -12.74
C TYR A 395 -4.11 -12.70 -14.12
N HIS A 396 -3.04 -13.46 -14.34
CA HIS A 396 -2.34 -13.52 -15.62
C HIS A 396 -3.22 -14.09 -16.73
N ARG A 397 -3.80 -15.25 -16.50
CA ARG A 397 -4.55 -16.01 -17.50
C ARG A 397 -5.90 -15.38 -17.83
N VAL A 398 -6.67 -14.99 -16.81
CA VAL A 398 -8.06 -14.53 -16.98
C VAL A 398 -8.13 -13.03 -17.20
N VAL A 399 -7.54 -12.24 -16.31
CA VAL A 399 -7.58 -10.77 -16.42
C VAL A 399 -6.66 -10.28 -17.53
N GLY A 400 -5.44 -10.78 -17.59
CA GLY A 400 -4.43 -10.41 -18.56
C GLY A 400 -4.52 -11.14 -19.90
N ASP A 401 -5.48 -12.04 -20.07
CA ASP A 401 -5.63 -12.90 -21.27
C ASP A 401 -4.33 -13.63 -21.65
N GLY A 402 -3.48 -13.96 -20.70
CA GLY A 402 -2.19 -14.61 -20.91
C GLY A 402 -1.13 -13.77 -21.60
N ARG A 403 -1.40 -12.48 -21.89
CA ARG A 403 -0.52 -11.58 -22.64
C ARG A 403 0.11 -10.45 -21.81
N CYS A 404 -0.52 -10.09 -20.68
CA CYS A 404 -0.03 -9.00 -19.84
C CYS A 404 0.97 -9.53 -18.79
N PRO A 405 2.22 -9.06 -18.75
CA PRO A 405 3.11 -9.37 -17.64
C PRO A 405 2.54 -8.84 -16.32
N ILE A 406 2.96 -9.46 -15.21
CA ILE A 406 2.60 -9.01 -13.88
C ILE A 406 3.86 -8.51 -13.17
N VAL A 407 3.81 -7.30 -12.62
CA VAL A 407 4.81 -6.80 -11.70
C VAL A 407 4.28 -6.95 -10.27
N ASP A 408 4.81 -7.94 -9.58
CA ASP A 408 4.50 -8.23 -8.17
C ASP A 408 5.51 -7.47 -7.31
N THR A 409 5.05 -6.40 -6.68
CA THR A 409 5.94 -5.45 -6.01
C THR A 409 5.95 -5.64 -4.49
N TRP A 410 7.14 -5.64 -3.90
CA TRP A 410 7.28 -5.58 -2.46
C TRP A 410 7.88 -4.25 -2.03
N TRP A 411 7.22 -3.61 -1.09
CA TRP A 411 7.63 -2.38 -0.43
C TRP A 411 6.70 -2.05 0.74
N GLN A 412 6.99 -0.97 1.44
CA GLN A 412 6.30 -0.61 2.68
C GLN A 412 6.02 0.89 2.71
N THR A 413 5.18 1.34 3.64
CA THR A 413 5.01 2.77 3.94
C THR A 413 6.37 3.41 4.25
N GLU A 414 7.18 2.73 5.02
CA GLU A 414 8.52 3.14 5.45
C GLU A 414 9.50 3.28 4.29
N THR A 415 9.34 2.53 3.23
CA THR A 415 10.26 2.58 2.09
C THR A 415 9.93 3.66 1.07
N GLY A 416 8.74 4.23 1.12
CA GLY A 416 8.27 5.30 0.24
C GLY A 416 8.02 4.88 -1.20
N GLY A 417 8.68 3.85 -1.66
CA GLY A 417 8.56 3.30 -3.01
C GLY A 417 8.95 1.85 -3.10
N ILE A 418 8.81 1.28 -4.27
CA ILE A 418 9.02 -0.13 -4.58
C ILE A 418 10.50 -0.50 -4.43
N LEU A 419 10.80 -1.57 -3.67
CA LEU A 419 12.16 -2.05 -3.43
C LEU A 419 12.51 -3.34 -4.17
N ILE A 420 11.61 -4.32 -4.21
CA ILE A 420 11.85 -5.61 -4.86
C ILE A 420 10.69 -5.86 -5.82
N THR A 421 11.00 -6.12 -7.08
CA THR A 421 10.02 -6.13 -8.15
C THR A 421 10.60 -6.72 -9.44
N PRO A 422 9.81 -7.39 -10.27
CA PRO A 422 10.20 -7.59 -11.66
C PRO A 422 10.13 -6.28 -12.44
N LEU A 423 10.91 -6.19 -13.51
CA LEU A 423 10.77 -5.17 -14.55
C LEU A 423 10.27 -5.88 -15.82
N PRO A 424 9.22 -5.38 -16.47
CA PRO A 424 8.50 -6.16 -17.49
C PRO A 424 9.32 -6.52 -18.73
N GLY A 425 10.34 -5.72 -19.06
CA GLY A 425 11.23 -5.99 -20.19
C GLY A 425 12.50 -6.76 -19.85
N ALA A 426 12.75 -7.02 -18.55
CA ALA A 426 14.03 -7.54 -18.07
C ALA A 426 13.91 -8.87 -17.32
N THR A 427 12.85 -9.06 -16.55
CA THR A 427 12.77 -10.10 -15.53
C THR A 427 11.85 -11.24 -15.96
N ARG A 428 12.37 -12.47 -15.95
CA ARG A 428 11.54 -13.68 -16.05
C ARG A 428 10.67 -13.77 -14.80
N LEU A 429 9.39 -14.12 -14.97
CA LEU A 429 8.42 -14.10 -13.88
C LEU A 429 8.25 -15.49 -13.26
N LYS A 430 8.12 -15.52 -11.94
CA LYS A 430 7.71 -16.70 -11.18
C LYS A 430 6.46 -16.32 -10.37
N PRO A 431 5.34 -17.02 -10.54
CA PRO A 431 4.12 -16.72 -9.80
C PRO A 431 4.35 -16.64 -8.29
N GLY A 432 4.06 -15.48 -7.70
CA GLY A 432 4.20 -15.23 -6.27
C GLY A 432 5.56 -14.70 -5.81
N SER A 433 6.54 -14.56 -6.71
CA SER A 433 7.85 -13.98 -6.37
C SER A 433 7.90 -12.49 -6.67
N ALA A 434 8.42 -11.70 -5.71
CA ALA A 434 8.77 -10.30 -5.94
C ALA A 434 10.05 -10.15 -6.79
N THR A 435 10.77 -11.20 -7.03
CA THR A 435 11.92 -11.39 -7.92
C THR A 435 13.21 -10.68 -7.49
N ARG A 436 13.55 -9.53 -8.05
CA ARG A 436 14.88 -8.92 -7.93
C ARG A 436 14.83 -7.53 -7.30
N PRO A 437 15.91 -7.10 -6.64
CA PRO A 437 15.96 -5.75 -6.10
C PRO A 437 15.96 -4.69 -7.19
N PHE A 438 15.28 -3.58 -6.91
CA PHE A 438 15.35 -2.39 -7.74
C PHE A 438 16.68 -1.66 -7.55
N PHE A 439 17.00 -0.72 -8.42
CA PHE A 439 18.27 0.01 -8.42
C PHE A 439 18.54 0.70 -7.07
N GLY A 440 19.77 0.53 -6.58
CA GLY A 440 20.21 1.10 -5.31
C GLY A 440 19.78 0.34 -4.06
N VAL A 441 18.97 -0.70 -4.21
CA VAL A 441 18.46 -1.50 -3.10
C VAL A 441 19.36 -2.70 -2.83
N VAL A 442 19.81 -2.86 -1.57
CA VAL A 442 20.71 -3.93 -1.14
C VAL A 442 19.98 -4.83 -0.14
N PRO A 443 19.20 -5.83 -0.59
CA PRO A 443 18.55 -6.75 0.33
C PRO A 443 19.55 -7.75 0.89
N GLU A 444 19.38 -8.08 2.16
CA GLU A 444 20.10 -9.16 2.83
C GLU A 444 19.11 -10.01 3.61
N ILE A 445 19.26 -11.32 3.54
CA ILE A 445 18.51 -12.26 4.37
C ILE A 445 19.41 -12.67 5.53
N VAL A 446 18.93 -12.51 6.75
CA VAL A 446 19.69 -12.81 7.96
C VAL A 446 18.99 -13.89 8.79
N ASP A 447 19.79 -14.64 9.57
CA ASP A 447 19.22 -15.55 10.57
C ASP A 447 18.75 -14.77 11.82
N ALA A 448 18.28 -15.49 12.85
CA ALA A 448 17.76 -14.88 14.06
C ALA A 448 18.84 -14.07 14.82
N GLU A 449 20.09 -14.42 14.67
CA GLU A 449 21.24 -13.75 15.31
C GLU A 449 21.80 -12.60 14.47
N GLY A 450 21.26 -12.38 13.27
CA GLY A 450 21.67 -11.31 12.37
C GLY A 450 22.81 -11.66 11.42
N LYS A 451 23.19 -12.94 11.33
CA LYS A 451 24.20 -13.40 10.36
C LYS A 451 23.60 -13.39 8.96
N VAL A 452 24.30 -12.82 8.00
CA VAL A 452 23.91 -12.80 6.60
C VAL A 452 24.02 -14.19 6.00
N LEU A 453 22.94 -14.63 5.36
CA LEU A 453 22.85 -15.94 4.69
C LEU A 453 23.12 -15.76 3.20
N GLU A 454 23.93 -16.65 2.65
CA GLU A 454 24.33 -16.66 1.24
C GLU A 454 23.57 -17.72 0.45
N GLY A 455 23.44 -17.52 -0.88
CA GLY A 455 22.79 -18.47 -1.78
C GLY A 455 21.29 -18.67 -1.50
N PRO A 456 20.72 -19.83 -1.87
CA PRO A 456 19.35 -20.19 -1.51
C PRO A 456 19.22 -20.30 0.01
N CYS A 457 18.25 -19.56 0.59
CA CYS A 457 18.09 -19.47 2.04
C CYS A 457 16.73 -18.91 2.41
N SER A 458 16.39 -19.02 3.70
CA SER A 458 15.21 -18.38 4.30
C SER A 458 15.63 -17.71 5.60
N GLY A 459 15.04 -16.54 5.88
CA GLY A 459 15.33 -15.80 7.09
C GLY A 459 14.55 -14.50 7.16
N ASN A 460 15.11 -13.53 7.87
CA ASN A 460 14.54 -12.20 8.03
C ASN A 460 15.12 -11.26 6.97
N LEU A 461 14.26 -10.47 6.33
CA LEU A 461 14.68 -9.52 5.31
C LEU A 461 15.14 -8.21 5.94
N CYS A 462 16.38 -7.83 5.61
CA CYS A 462 16.95 -6.53 5.91
C CYS A 462 17.35 -5.82 4.63
N ILE A 463 17.43 -4.50 4.69
CA ILE A 463 18.02 -3.67 3.64
C ILE A 463 19.31 -3.09 4.20
N ALA A 464 20.44 -3.37 3.55
CA ALA A 464 21.77 -3.09 4.08
C ALA A 464 22.23 -1.65 3.87
N ASP A 465 21.62 -0.91 2.96
CA ASP A 465 21.98 0.47 2.66
C ASP A 465 20.72 1.30 2.35
N SER A 466 20.83 2.60 2.51
CA SER A 466 19.74 3.55 2.28
C SER A 466 19.42 3.72 0.78
N TRP A 467 18.20 4.13 0.51
CA TRP A 467 17.69 4.53 -0.81
C TRP A 467 16.96 5.87 -0.67
N PRO A 468 16.83 6.67 -1.76
CA PRO A 468 16.30 8.03 -1.64
C PRO A 468 14.88 8.14 -1.10
N GLY A 469 14.04 7.14 -1.33
CA GLY A 469 12.64 7.11 -0.88
C GLY A 469 12.42 6.64 0.55
N GLN A 470 13.49 6.32 1.29
CA GLN A 470 13.39 5.82 2.66
C GLN A 470 12.81 6.88 3.60
N MET A 471 11.95 6.47 4.53
CA MET A 471 11.49 7.35 5.60
C MET A 471 12.65 7.97 6.36
N ARG A 472 12.47 9.18 6.83
CA ARG A 472 13.54 9.90 7.57
C ARG A 472 13.50 9.67 9.07
N THR A 473 12.29 9.53 9.61
CA THR A 473 12.07 9.32 11.04
C THR A 473 10.59 8.97 11.31
N VAL A 474 10.28 8.67 12.56
CA VAL A 474 8.93 8.73 13.10
C VAL A 474 8.69 10.14 13.61
N PHE A 475 7.63 10.78 13.17
CA PHE A 475 7.32 12.16 13.55
C PHE A 475 7.25 12.32 15.08
N GLY A 476 8.06 13.25 15.58
CA GLY A 476 8.13 13.56 17.02
C GLY A 476 8.83 12.52 17.88
N ASP A 477 9.33 11.41 17.30
CA ASP A 477 9.95 10.33 18.09
C ASP A 477 11.02 9.58 17.27
N HIS A 478 12.17 10.20 17.11
CA HIS A 478 13.29 9.60 16.39
C HIS A 478 13.82 8.33 17.07
N GLN A 479 13.77 8.26 18.39
CA GLN A 479 14.22 7.07 19.12
C GLN A 479 13.35 5.84 18.79
N ARG A 480 12.04 6.03 18.63
CA ARG A 480 11.13 4.96 18.19
C ARG A 480 11.48 4.45 16.78
N PHE A 481 11.90 5.35 15.89
CA PHE A 481 12.39 4.98 14.57
C PHE A 481 13.65 4.10 14.68
N VAL A 482 14.62 4.49 15.48
CA VAL A 482 15.84 3.73 15.70
C VAL A 482 15.54 2.37 16.33
N ASP A 483 14.75 2.34 17.38
CA ASP A 483 14.41 1.12 18.11
C ASP A 483 13.63 0.12 17.25
N THR A 484 12.74 0.61 16.41
CA THR A 484 11.87 -0.26 15.58
C THR A 484 12.64 -0.90 14.43
N TYR A 485 13.53 -0.14 13.76
CA TYR A 485 14.09 -0.56 12.47
C TYR A 485 15.59 -0.86 12.48
N PHE A 486 16.35 -0.38 13.46
CA PHE A 486 17.81 -0.48 13.46
C PHE A 486 18.41 -1.17 14.67
N LYS A 487 17.63 -1.43 15.70
CA LYS A 487 18.12 -2.03 16.95
C LYS A 487 18.26 -3.54 16.88
N THR A 488 17.31 -4.22 16.22
CA THR A 488 17.29 -5.69 16.14
C THR A 488 18.52 -6.22 15.40
N TYR A 489 18.85 -5.61 14.26
CA TYR A 489 20.02 -5.95 13.46
C TYR A 489 20.85 -4.69 13.22
N PRO A 490 21.84 -4.40 14.10
CA PRO A 490 22.63 -3.18 14.01
C PRO A 490 23.29 -2.98 12.64
N GLY A 491 23.20 -1.76 12.11
CA GLY A 491 23.74 -1.43 10.79
C GLY A 491 22.86 -1.77 9.60
N LYS A 492 21.65 -2.29 9.83
CA LYS A 492 20.70 -2.70 8.79
C LYS A 492 19.31 -2.17 9.08
N TYR A 493 18.58 -1.84 8.02
CA TYR A 493 17.15 -1.57 8.13
C TYR A 493 16.41 -2.92 8.19
N PHE A 494 15.76 -3.20 9.29
CA PHE A 494 14.96 -4.40 9.48
C PHE A 494 13.53 -4.16 8.99
N THR A 495 13.11 -4.94 7.99
CA THR A 495 11.82 -4.76 7.34
C THR A 495 10.63 -5.30 8.16
N GLY A 496 10.87 -6.19 9.11
CA GLY A 496 9.84 -6.94 9.79
C GLY A 496 9.18 -8.03 8.94
N ASP A 497 9.70 -8.29 7.74
CA ASP A 497 9.22 -9.34 6.84
C ASP A 497 10.20 -10.52 6.79
N GLY A 498 9.64 -11.74 6.72
CA GLY A 498 10.37 -12.94 6.39
C GLY A 498 10.54 -13.05 4.87
N CYS A 499 11.62 -13.70 4.45
CA CYS A 499 11.95 -13.81 3.04
C CYS A 499 12.71 -15.09 2.74
N ARG A 500 12.46 -15.64 1.55
CA ARG A 500 13.22 -16.74 0.98
C ARG A 500 13.90 -16.27 -0.30
N ARG A 501 15.13 -16.69 -0.53
CA ARG A 501 15.81 -16.54 -1.83
C ARG A 501 15.98 -17.92 -2.45
N ASP A 502 15.59 -18.05 -3.73
CA ASP A 502 15.66 -19.33 -4.43
C ASP A 502 16.99 -19.53 -5.18
N GLU A 503 17.11 -20.63 -5.89
CA GLU A 503 18.29 -21.02 -6.68
C GLU A 503 18.64 -20.01 -7.79
N ASP A 504 17.65 -19.27 -8.29
CA ASP A 504 17.85 -18.25 -9.32
C ASP A 504 18.13 -16.86 -8.72
N GLY A 505 18.22 -16.77 -7.39
CA GLY A 505 18.43 -15.51 -6.68
C GLY A 505 17.18 -14.65 -6.53
N TYR A 506 16.00 -15.20 -6.74
CA TYR A 506 14.73 -14.50 -6.63
C TYR A 506 14.23 -14.46 -5.19
N TYR A 507 13.68 -13.32 -4.80
CA TYR A 507 13.16 -13.07 -3.47
C TYR A 507 11.66 -13.38 -3.38
N TRP A 508 11.30 -14.14 -2.35
CA TRP A 508 9.93 -14.52 -2.02
C TRP A 508 9.61 -14.03 -0.63
N ILE A 509 8.63 -13.14 -0.51
CA ILE A 509 8.20 -12.64 0.80
C ILE A 509 7.31 -13.71 1.44
N THR A 510 7.68 -14.17 2.62
CA THR A 510 6.99 -15.27 3.32
C THR A 510 5.97 -14.80 4.35
N GLY A 511 5.90 -13.49 4.59
CA GLY A 511 4.97 -12.86 5.53
C GLY A 511 5.68 -12.05 6.60
N ARG A 512 4.90 -11.46 7.51
CA ARG A 512 5.46 -10.70 8.64
C ARG A 512 6.21 -11.65 9.57
N VAL A 513 7.33 -11.18 10.11
CA VAL A 513 8.11 -11.95 11.10
C VAL A 513 7.26 -12.29 12.32
N ASP A 514 6.34 -11.40 12.71
CA ASP A 514 5.37 -11.62 13.78
C ASP A 514 4.38 -12.75 13.45
N ASP A 515 4.24 -13.11 12.18
CA ASP A 515 3.34 -14.16 11.68
C ASP A 515 4.07 -15.47 11.37
N VAL A 516 5.32 -15.62 11.82
CA VAL A 516 6.07 -16.88 11.74
C VAL A 516 5.67 -17.79 12.88
N ILE A 517 5.43 -19.05 12.57
CA ILE A 517 5.04 -20.09 13.54
C ILE A 517 6.24 -21.01 13.79
N ASN A 518 6.52 -21.31 15.07
CA ASN A 518 7.52 -22.29 15.45
C ASN A 518 6.83 -23.62 15.81
N VAL A 519 6.80 -24.53 14.84
CA VAL A 519 6.18 -25.85 14.99
C VAL A 519 7.27 -26.89 15.26
N ALA A 520 7.26 -27.47 16.44
CA ALA A 520 8.23 -28.51 16.84
C ALA A 520 9.69 -28.09 16.57
N GLY A 521 10.03 -26.83 16.81
CA GLY A 521 11.37 -26.28 16.60
C GLY A 521 11.68 -25.83 15.17
N HIS A 522 10.72 -25.97 14.25
CA HIS A 522 10.88 -25.52 12.87
C HIS A 522 10.13 -24.22 12.64
N ARG A 523 10.77 -23.30 11.96
CA ARG A 523 10.24 -22.00 11.60
C ARG A 523 9.43 -22.11 10.30
N LEU A 524 8.15 -21.76 10.35
CA LEU A 524 7.21 -21.87 9.23
C LEU A 524 6.49 -20.53 9.04
N GLY A 525 6.52 -20.01 7.80
CA GLY A 525 5.79 -18.80 7.45
C GLY A 525 4.30 -19.08 7.26
N THR A 526 3.45 -18.22 7.82
CA THR A 526 2.00 -18.36 7.66
C THR A 526 1.58 -18.28 6.19
N ALA A 527 2.21 -17.42 5.40
CA ALA A 527 1.91 -17.23 3.98
C ALA A 527 2.10 -18.51 3.17
N GLU A 528 3.07 -19.36 3.52
CA GLU A 528 3.32 -20.61 2.85
C GLU A 528 2.17 -21.61 3.04
N VAL A 529 1.66 -21.72 4.26
CA VAL A 529 0.50 -22.56 4.58
C VAL A 529 -0.78 -22.00 3.96
N GLU A 530 -0.95 -20.69 4.01
CA GLU A 530 -2.09 -20.01 3.37
C GLU A 530 -2.12 -20.26 1.86
N SER A 531 -0.96 -20.15 1.20
CA SER A 531 -0.84 -20.43 -0.24
C SER A 531 -1.22 -21.88 -0.58
N ALA A 532 -0.77 -22.84 0.22
CA ALA A 532 -1.15 -24.23 0.03
C ALA A 532 -2.66 -24.46 0.15
N LEU A 533 -3.29 -23.83 1.14
CA LEU A 533 -4.74 -23.92 1.33
C LEU A 533 -5.52 -23.32 0.16
N VAL A 534 -5.11 -22.14 -0.30
CA VAL A 534 -5.78 -21.44 -1.43
C VAL A 534 -5.57 -22.16 -2.74
N ALA A 535 -4.53 -22.97 -2.89
CA ALA A 535 -4.34 -23.83 -4.06
C ALA A 535 -5.41 -24.93 -4.19
N HIS A 536 -6.15 -25.23 -3.13
CA HIS A 536 -7.27 -26.16 -3.17
C HIS A 536 -8.48 -25.54 -3.90
N PRO A 537 -9.10 -26.25 -4.87
CA PRO A 537 -10.17 -25.67 -5.71
C PRO A 537 -11.39 -25.13 -4.95
N LYS A 538 -11.64 -25.62 -3.75
CA LYS A 538 -12.78 -25.21 -2.92
C LYS A 538 -12.48 -24.06 -1.97
N VAL A 539 -11.23 -23.63 -1.87
CA VAL A 539 -10.80 -22.56 -0.95
C VAL A 539 -10.65 -21.25 -1.71
N SER A 540 -11.33 -20.23 -1.24
CA SER A 540 -11.24 -18.86 -1.77
C SER A 540 -10.13 -18.07 -1.07
N GLU A 541 -10.07 -18.16 0.27
CA GLU A 541 -9.16 -17.37 1.07
C GLU A 541 -8.79 -18.14 2.33
N ALA A 542 -7.59 -17.93 2.83
CA ALA A 542 -7.12 -18.53 4.07
C ALA A 542 -6.25 -17.55 4.86
N ALA A 543 -6.35 -17.62 6.17
CA ALA A 543 -5.44 -16.95 7.08
C ALA A 543 -4.97 -17.93 8.16
N VAL A 544 -3.69 -17.96 8.43
CA VAL A 544 -3.05 -18.91 9.32
C VAL A 544 -2.35 -18.18 10.45
N VAL A 545 -2.54 -18.67 11.67
CA VAL A 545 -1.86 -18.15 12.87
C VAL A 545 -1.33 -19.30 13.71
N GLY A 546 -0.32 -19.02 14.52
CA GLY A 546 0.12 -19.92 15.57
C GLY A 546 -0.76 -19.81 16.81
N TYR A 547 -0.92 -20.90 17.53
CA TYR A 547 -1.56 -20.93 18.83
C TYR A 547 -0.79 -21.85 19.78
N PRO A 548 -0.90 -21.68 21.12
CA PRO A 548 -0.20 -22.54 22.07
C PRO A 548 -0.61 -24.01 21.92
N HIS A 549 0.37 -24.89 21.79
CA HIS A 549 0.16 -26.33 21.64
C HIS A 549 1.10 -27.09 22.58
N ASP A 550 0.53 -27.97 23.44
CA ASP A 550 1.24 -28.62 24.52
C ASP A 550 2.46 -29.44 24.09
N ILE A 551 2.42 -30.04 22.89
CA ILE A 551 3.49 -30.92 22.41
C ILE A 551 4.43 -30.19 21.44
N LYS A 552 3.88 -29.34 20.56
CA LYS A 552 4.65 -28.71 19.46
C LYS A 552 5.21 -27.34 19.84
N GLY A 553 4.86 -26.81 21.02
CA GLY A 553 5.09 -25.43 21.40
C GLY A 553 4.07 -24.51 20.75
N GLN A 554 4.04 -24.47 19.40
CA GLN A 554 2.95 -23.83 18.64
C GLN A 554 2.31 -24.81 17.68
N GLY A 555 0.99 -24.77 17.60
CA GLY A 555 0.18 -25.44 16.59
C GLY A 555 -0.25 -24.48 15.51
N ILE A 556 -0.75 -25.02 14.41
CA ILE A 556 -1.22 -24.28 13.25
C ILE A 556 -2.74 -24.20 13.28
N TYR A 557 -3.26 -22.99 13.36
CA TYR A 557 -4.69 -22.70 13.29
C TYR A 557 -4.99 -21.99 11.97
N ALA A 558 -5.81 -22.62 11.13
CA ALA A 558 -6.18 -22.08 9.82
C ALA A 558 -7.64 -21.63 9.82
N TYR A 559 -7.86 -20.40 9.38
CA TYR A 559 -9.19 -19.88 9.07
C TYR A 559 -9.36 -19.92 7.56
N VAL A 560 -10.43 -20.58 7.10
CA VAL A 560 -10.66 -20.86 5.69
C VAL A 560 -12.01 -20.33 5.25
N THR A 561 -12.00 -19.52 4.19
CA THR A 561 -13.21 -19.08 3.48
C THR A 561 -13.34 -19.92 2.20
N LEU A 562 -14.48 -20.54 2.00
CA LEU A 562 -14.73 -21.40 0.85
C LEU A 562 -15.18 -20.61 -0.38
N MET A 563 -15.01 -21.21 -1.55
CA MET A 563 -15.58 -20.70 -2.79
C MET A 563 -17.11 -20.66 -2.71
N ALA A 564 -17.71 -19.75 -3.46
CA ALA A 564 -19.17 -19.64 -3.52
C ALA A 564 -19.83 -20.97 -3.94
N GLY A 565 -20.86 -21.37 -3.20
CA GLY A 565 -21.56 -22.64 -3.42
C GLY A 565 -21.00 -23.85 -2.70
N GLU A 566 -19.81 -23.75 -2.14
CA GLU A 566 -19.20 -24.81 -1.35
C GLU A 566 -19.70 -24.77 0.10
N GLN A 567 -19.83 -25.95 0.74
CA GLN A 567 -20.32 -26.07 2.10
C GLN A 567 -19.26 -26.65 3.05
N PRO A 568 -19.16 -26.12 4.28
CA PRO A 568 -18.27 -26.69 5.29
C PRO A 568 -18.67 -28.12 5.64
N SER A 569 -17.67 -29.00 5.80
CA SER A 569 -17.88 -30.37 6.28
C SER A 569 -16.63 -30.91 6.97
N GLU A 570 -16.78 -31.94 7.80
CA GLU A 570 -15.64 -32.64 8.40
C GLU A 570 -14.79 -33.35 7.37
N GLU A 571 -15.40 -33.88 6.30
CA GLU A 571 -14.71 -34.49 5.18
C GLU A 571 -13.80 -33.48 4.48
N LEU A 572 -14.30 -32.27 4.22
CA LEU A 572 -13.52 -31.21 3.60
C LEU A 572 -12.38 -30.73 4.51
N ARG A 573 -12.62 -30.66 5.81
CA ARG A 573 -11.57 -30.33 6.80
C ARG A 573 -10.42 -31.32 6.73
N LYS A 574 -10.71 -32.61 6.73
CA LYS A 574 -9.70 -33.67 6.60
C LYS A 574 -9.00 -33.63 5.24
N GLU A 575 -9.74 -33.36 4.18
CA GLU A 575 -9.19 -33.20 2.83
C GLU A 575 -8.19 -32.05 2.76
N LEU A 576 -8.50 -30.91 3.39
CA LEU A 576 -7.61 -29.74 3.43
C LEU A 576 -6.34 -30.02 4.25
N VAL A 577 -6.43 -30.72 5.37
CA VAL A 577 -5.27 -31.14 6.15
C VAL A 577 -4.34 -32.03 5.31
N ALA A 578 -4.90 -33.05 4.65
CA ALA A 578 -4.16 -33.94 3.76
C ALA A 578 -3.57 -33.19 2.57
N TRP A 579 -4.29 -32.23 2.03
CA TRP A 579 -3.82 -31.37 0.93
C TRP A 579 -2.58 -30.58 1.32
N VAL A 580 -2.60 -29.87 2.45
CA VAL A 580 -1.45 -29.09 2.94
C VAL A 580 -0.26 -30.02 3.21
N ARG A 581 -0.51 -31.18 3.82
CA ARG A 581 0.52 -32.19 4.05
C ARG A 581 1.19 -32.65 2.75
N LYS A 582 0.42 -32.82 1.68
CA LYS A 582 0.94 -33.20 0.36
C LYS A 582 1.74 -32.05 -0.27
N GLU A 583 1.23 -30.82 -0.17
CA GLU A 583 1.85 -29.65 -0.83
C GLU A 583 3.14 -29.19 -0.15
N ILE A 584 3.20 -29.20 1.17
CA ILE A 584 4.34 -28.68 1.94
C ILE A 584 5.04 -29.79 2.74
N GLY A 585 4.27 -30.62 3.43
CA GLY A 585 4.81 -31.65 4.31
C GLY A 585 4.05 -31.77 5.63
N PRO A 586 4.35 -32.81 6.44
CA PRO A 586 3.61 -33.09 7.69
C PRO A 586 3.71 -31.97 8.71
N ILE A 587 4.81 -31.21 8.70
CA ILE A 587 5.05 -30.14 9.68
C ILE A 587 4.10 -28.96 9.50
N ALA A 588 3.63 -28.75 8.26
CA ALA A 588 2.79 -27.62 7.90
C ALA A 588 1.29 -27.93 7.99
N GLN A 589 0.92 -29.16 8.28
CA GLN A 589 -0.50 -29.52 8.35
C GLN A 589 -1.21 -28.77 9.49
N PRO A 590 -2.37 -28.16 9.22
CA PRO A 590 -3.14 -27.47 10.24
C PRO A 590 -3.60 -28.44 11.34
N ASP A 591 -3.43 -28.01 12.59
CA ASP A 591 -3.98 -28.73 13.75
C ASP A 591 -5.47 -28.44 13.90
N LEU A 592 -5.86 -27.21 13.63
CA LEU A 592 -7.25 -26.76 13.66
C LEU A 592 -7.58 -26.00 12.37
N ILE A 593 -8.76 -26.29 11.81
CA ILE A 593 -9.33 -25.54 10.70
C ILE A 593 -10.69 -25.03 11.09
N GLN A 594 -10.89 -23.72 10.98
CA GLN A 594 -12.18 -23.08 11.17
C GLN A 594 -12.67 -22.53 9.84
N PHE A 595 -13.83 -22.97 9.37
CA PHE A 595 -14.49 -22.35 8.23
C PHE A 595 -15.17 -21.06 8.67
N ALA A 596 -14.91 -19.99 7.93
CA ALA A 596 -15.44 -18.66 8.22
C ALA A 596 -16.04 -18.05 6.95
N PRO A 597 -17.19 -17.36 7.03
CA PRO A 597 -17.77 -16.69 5.86
C PRO A 597 -16.88 -15.57 5.34
N SER A 598 -16.11 -14.96 6.22
CA SER A 598 -15.18 -13.87 5.91
C SER A 598 -14.08 -13.82 6.96
N LEU A 599 -12.98 -13.15 6.63
CA LEU A 599 -11.85 -12.90 7.53
C LEU A 599 -11.88 -11.44 8.03
N PRO A 600 -11.34 -11.17 9.23
CA PRO A 600 -11.26 -9.80 9.74
C PRO A 600 -10.22 -9.04 8.94
N LYS A 601 -10.68 -8.00 8.25
CA LYS A 601 -9.85 -7.18 7.39
C LYS A 601 -9.93 -5.72 7.78
N THR A 602 -8.85 -5.01 7.55
CA THR A 602 -8.89 -3.55 7.51
C THR A 602 -9.76 -3.12 6.33
N ARG A 603 -10.17 -1.86 6.35
CA ARG A 603 -10.91 -1.27 5.22
C ARG A 603 -10.09 -1.20 3.93
N SER A 604 -8.77 -1.35 4.00
CA SER A 604 -7.90 -1.54 2.84
C SER A 604 -7.82 -2.98 2.33
N GLY A 605 -8.52 -3.91 3.00
CA GLY A 605 -8.53 -5.33 2.64
C GLY A 605 -7.42 -6.17 3.27
N LYS A 606 -6.57 -5.59 4.11
CA LYS A 606 -5.50 -6.33 4.79
C LYS A 606 -6.06 -7.18 5.93
N ILE A 607 -5.70 -8.47 5.96
CA ILE A 607 -6.12 -9.40 7.02
C ILE A 607 -5.49 -8.98 8.35
N MET A 608 -6.31 -8.90 9.38
CA MET A 608 -5.89 -8.54 10.74
C MET A 608 -5.54 -9.81 11.54
N ARG A 609 -4.38 -10.41 11.22
CA ARG A 609 -3.92 -11.66 11.84
C ARG A 609 -3.77 -11.57 13.35
N ARG A 610 -3.51 -10.39 13.87
CA ARG A 610 -3.46 -10.14 15.32
C ARG A 610 -4.77 -10.54 16.00
N ILE A 611 -5.92 -10.19 15.42
CA ILE A 611 -7.24 -10.55 15.95
C ILE A 611 -7.43 -12.07 15.86
N LEU A 612 -7.10 -12.67 14.73
CA LEU A 612 -7.19 -14.12 14.53
C LEU A 612 -6.33 -14.89 15.53
N ARG A 613 -5.11 -14.40 15.81
CA ARG A 613 -4.21 -15.00 16.79
C ARG A 613 -4.81 -14.94 18.19
N LYS A 614 -5.35 -13.82 18.61
CA LYS A 614 -5.99 -13.65 19.90
C LYS A 614 -7.19 -14.60 20.09
N ILE A 615 -7.98 -14.78 19.03
CA ILE A 615 -9.10 -15.75 19.04
C ILE A 615 -8.55 -17.18 19.14
N ALA A 616 -7.51 -17.52 18.41
CA ALA A 616 -6.87 -18.83 18.43
C ALA A 616 -6.24 -19.15 19.80
N GLU A 617 -5.73 -18.13 20.49
CA GLU A 617 -5.17 -18.22 21.85
C GLU A 617 -6.25 -18.23 22.95
N ASP A 618 -7.52 -18.11 22.59
CA ASP A 618 -8.66 -17.97 23.51
C ASP A 618 -8.58 -16.70 24.39
N ASP A 619 -7.88 -15.67 23.91
CA ASP A 619 -7.66 -14.39 24.60
C ASP A 619 -8.35 -13.23 23.84
N PHE A 620 -9.65 -13.32 23.68
CA PHE A 620 -10.42 -12.32 22.94
C PHE A 620 -10.94 -11.15 23.79
N GLY A 621 -10.62 -11.12 25.07
CA GLY A 621 -10.87 -9.96 25.93
C GLY A 621 -9.95 -8.77 25.67
N ALA A 622 -8.83 -8.98 24.95
CA ALA A 622 -7.82 -7.98 24.65
C ALA A 622 -7.46 -7.96 23.15
N LEU A 623 -8.46 -7.75 22.31
CA LEU A 623 -8.27 -7.74 20.84
C LEU A 623 -7.45 -6.55 20.32
N GLY A 624 -7.21 -5.55 21.17
CA GLY A 624 -6.51 -4.33 20.80
C GLY A 624 -7.35 -3.41 19.92
N ASP A 625 -6.69 -2.57 19.12
CA ASP A 625 -7.40 -1.61 18.26
C ASP A 625 -8.16 -2.32 17.15
N THR A 626 -9.49 -2.27 17.21
CA THR A 626 -10.42 -2.79 16.20
C THR A 626 -11.04 -1.68 15.34
N SER A 627 -10.64 -0.44 15.56
CA SER A 627 -11.22 0.73 14.88
C SER A 627 -11.05 0.72 13.35
N THR A 628 -10.08 -0.04 12.86
CA THR A 628 -9.78 -0.17 11.43
C THR A 628 -10.51 -1.32 10.73
N LEU A 629 -11.30 -2.10 11.47
CA LEU A 629 -12.08 -3.20 10.88
C LEU A 629 -13.12 -2.71 9.88
N ALA A 630 -13.18 -3.39 8.75
CA ALA A 630 -14.19 -3.14 7.72
C ALA A 630 -15.57 -3.60 8.19
N ASP A 631 -15.63 -4.76 8.86
CA ASP A 631 -16.87 -5.34 9.38
C ASP A 631 -16.60 -5.97 10.77
N PRO A 632 -16.99 -5.30 11.84
CA PRO A 632 -16.83 -5.85 13.19
C PRO A 632 -17.61 -7.13 13.47
N ALA A 633 -18.73 -7.38 12.75
CA ALA A 633 -19.55 -8.58 12.99
C ALA A 633 -18.81 -9.88 12.65
N VAL A 634 -17.79 -9.82 11.79
CA VAL A 634 -16.93 -10.97 11.47
C VAL A 634 -16.22 -11.49 12.71
N VAL A 635 -15.81 -10.61 13.60
CA VAL A 635 -15.09 -10.99 14.85
C VAL A 635 -16.00 -11.80 15.78
N ASP A 636 -17.24 -11.38 15.94
CA ASP A 636 -18.21 -12.09 16.78
C ASP A 636 -18.50 -13.50 16.25
N ASP A 637 -18.60 -13.64 14.92
CA ASP A 637 -18.78 -14.94 14.28
C ASP A 637 -17.58 -15.86 14.52
N LEU A 638 -16.36 -15.33 14.35
CA LEU A 638 -15.12 -16.08 14.57
C LEU A 638 -14.99 -16.55 16.03
N ILE A 639 -15.34 -15.71 17.00
CA ILE A 639 -15.30 -16.05 18.42
C ILE A 639 -16.31 -17.16 18.73
N ARG A 640 -17.53 -17.05 18.23
CA ARG A 640 -18.59 -18.06 18.48
C ARG A 640 -18.23 -19.43 17.91
N ASN A 641 -17.60 -19.47 16.75
CA ASN A 641 -17.31 -20.69 16.00
C ASN A 641 -15.87 -21.21 16.18
N ARG A 642 -15.12 -20.67 17.14
CA ARG A 642 -13.72 -21.06 17.34
C ARG A 642 -13.54 -22.54 17.68
N GLN A 643 -12.51 -23.14 17.12
CA GLN A 643 -12.27 -24.59 17.17
C GLN A 643 -11.51 -25.03 18.42
N ASN A 644 -10.70 -24.17 19.04
CA ASN A 644 -10.00 -24.43 20.30
C ASN A 644 -10.97 -24.81 21.43
N ARG A 645 -12.12 -24.16 21.55
CA ARG A 645 -13.19 -24.49 22.51
C ARG A 645 -13.74 -25.89 22.31
N LYS A 646 -13.94 -26.30 21.05
CA LYS A 646 -14.46 -27.64 20.71
C LYS A 646 -13.43 -28.72 21.00
N ALA A 647 -12.14 -28.45 20.82
CA ALA A 647 -11.06 -29.38 21.14
C ALA A 647 -10.92 -29.58 22.65
N ALA A 648 -10.99 -28.53 23.45
CA ALA A 648 -10.96 -28.61 24.93
C ALA A 648 -12.16 -29.38 25.49
N ALA A 649 -13.36 -29.19 24.93
CA ALA A 649 -14.56 -29.93 25.36
C ALA A 649 -14.47 -31.44 25.05
N LYS A 650 -13.85 -31.83 23.93
CA LYS A 650 -13.60 -33.24 23.57
C LYS A 650 -12.54 -33.88 24.50
N ALA A 651 -11.50 -33.15 24.86
CA ALA A 651 -10.48 -33.63 25.80
C ALA A 651 -11.02 -33.80 27.22
N GLY A 652 -11.90 -32.88 27.69
CA GLY A 652 -12.57 -32.97 29.00
C GLY A 652 -13.65 -34.05 29.08
N ALA A 653 -14.22 -34.48 27.94
CA ALA A 653 -15.19 -35.60 27.89
C ALA A 653 -14.51 -36.99 27.80
N ALA A 654 -13.20 -37.03 27.51
CA ALA A 654 -12.40 -38.25 27.41
C ALA A 654 -11.59 -38.53 28.70
N SER A 655 -11.60 -37.60 29.67
CA SER A 655 -11.07 -37.76 31.01
C SER A 655 -12.22 -38.05 32.01
#